data_2fb97643c19edddf69ee2f971f6c32c1
#
_entry.id   2fb97643c19edddf69ee2f971f6c32c1
#
_cell.length_a   1.000
_cell.length_b   1.000
_cell.length_c   1.000
_cell.angle_alpha   90.00
_cell.angle_beta   90.00
_cell.angle_gamma   90.00
#
_symmetry.space_group_name_H-M   'P 1'
#
loop_
_entity.id
_entity.type
_entity.pdbx_description
1 polymer ?
#
loop_
_entity_poly.entity_id
_entity_poly.type
_entity_poly.pdbx_seq_one_letter_code
_entity_poly.pdbx_strand_id
1 'polypeptide(L)'
;MSSADGSLVTLLVHILAERGIAVTPFEATVFALGIHEDTGSLTFSTTTPRDAEALAFCMRCGADPALLEKWLANALTAAQRQTLAAALATAEELPVAEATVLLSALHQDLYVEGVSVVAHRVMDLTGCDAYFLLVAMENRVFVTARSRGGRVDVARVLAAIGGGGHTAAASAVVKDRPLDEVTAAVAAAVPLGVAAVRTAADVLLPGLPAVSTTTSVDEAALKCRRDGLGGVVVVDDGDLLIGRVSLAVLERAAAHGLGHAPVKAVMTSRVTVVAADAPLERVAASIAQEDIGWAPVVKDVAAGDFRKSDVLGMVTRGAVAGASGESEPLAAVVANLAGRLGDLGLDGLLRQIQSVAAGVRGVYLVGGAVRDLLLGEPGFDVDIAVEGEGIAFGEELARRLKGHVRAHEKFGTAVVVAHDAAGHRQRVDVASTRSESYEYPAALPKVEHAGIRSDLARRDFTINAMAVSLKPETYGDLLDYFGGREDLDARRIVVLHNLSFIEDPTRILRAIRYENRYGLRMDEHTLNLARACCSMDLVGDLSSARLRDELVALLDEKKIDFSLRRMEELGLTPSIHGRLRAGAETRDMVHRGDELREAHGLAAEVPRWRLRLVWLLRDLDPEEIAAWTERMRIRRADEDVLERALIVGTRLADRVARGPSEADLYEFAHGEPPEAVLAAMVLDATGIAAERLGRFLDVSRHVRLEIGGEDLLKIGFAASPEMGDALRSVLHLKLNGVVHTRDEEVAAAERMRGR
;
A
#
# COMPACT_ATOMS: atom_id res chain seq x y z
N MET A 1 -41.37 15.15 -26.13
CA MET A 1 -39.95 14.80 -26.24
C MET A 1 -39.55 14.13 -24.93
N SER A 2 -39.19 12.86 -24.96
CA SER A 2 -38.65 12.15 -23.79
C SER A 2 -37.14 12.14 -23.96
N SER A 3 -36.40 12.78 -23.09
CA SER A 3 -34.96 12.73 -23.09
C SER A 3 -34.49 11.85 -21.92
N ALA A 4 -33.38 11.16 -22.11
CA ALA A 4 -32.72 10.37 -21.06
C ALA A 4 -31.77 11.25 -20.21
N ASP A 5 -31.78 12.58 -20.43
CA ASP A 5 -30.94 13.55 -19.73
C ASP A 5 -31.47 13.78 -18.31
N GLY A 6 -30.58 14.06 -17.36
CA GLY A 6 -30.96 14.29 -15.96
C GLY A 6 -31.75 15.58 -15.72
N SER A 7 -31.63 16.54 -16.64
CA SER A 7 -32.38 17.81 -16.63
C SER A 7 -33.02 18.09 -17.99
N LEU A 8 -34.23 18.60 -17.97
CA LEU A 8 -34.87 19.13 -19.20
C LEU A 8 -34.12 20.35 -19.75
N VAL A 9 -33.50 21.13 -18.88
CA VAL A 9 -32.69 22.29 -19.25
C VAL A 9 -31.45 21.85 -20.05
N THR A 10 -30.90 20.69 -19.79
CA THR A 10 -29.79 20.10 -20.58
C THR A 10 -30.18 19.96 -22.05
N LEU A 11 -31.35 19.41 -22.33
CA LEU A 11 -31.87 19.28 -23.71
C LEU A 11 -31.99 20.67 -24.38
N LEU A 12 -32.54 21.66 -23.66
CA LEU A 12 -32.69 23.03 -24.16
C LEU A 12 -31.33 23.65 -24.49
N VAL A 13 -30.36 23.53 -23.59
CA VAL A 13 -28.99 24.07 -23.77
C VAL A 13 -28.30 23.45 -24.97
N HIS A 14 -28.43 22.12 -25.18
CA HIS A 14 -27.90 21.47 -26.38
C HIS A 14 -28.54 21.98 -27.67
N ILE A 15 -29.84 22.15 -27.69
CA ILE A 15 -30.54 22.71 -28.87
C ILE A 15 -30.07 24.14 -29.19
N LEU A 16 -29.88 24.97 -28.16
CA LEU A 16 -29.35 26.34 -28.33
C LEU A 16 -27.93 26.31 -28.89
N ALA A 17 -27.06 25.44 -28.34
CA ALA A 17 -25.68 25.26 -28.78
C ALA A 17 -25.60 24.77 -30.24
N GLU A 18 -26.36 23.75 -30.61
CA GLU A 18 -26.40 23.18 -31.98
C GLU A 18 -26.91 24.18 -33.02
N ARG A 19 -27.84 25.05 -32.63
CA ARG A 19 -28.36 26.09 -33.52
C ARG A 19 -27.57 27.38 -33.53
N GLY A 20 -26.47 27.46 -32.74
CA GLY A 20 -25.64 28.65 -32.65
C GLY A 20 -26.40 29.88 -32.09
N ILE A 21 -27.42 29.67 -31.28
CA ILE A 21 -28.19 30.75 -30.66
C ILE A 21 -27.35 31.33 -29.51
N ALA A 22 -27.14 32.64 -29.55
CA ALA A 22 -26.38 33.34 -28.52
C ALA A 22 -27.15 33.31 -27.18
N VAL A 23 -26.48 32.93 -26.12
CA VAL A 23 -26.98 32.91 -24.74
C VAL A 23 -26.25 33.99 -23.95
N THR A 24 -27.00 34.86 -23.28
CA THR A 24 -26.44 35.92 -22.45
C THR A 24 -25.89 35.32 -21.13
N PRO A 25 -24.91 35.96 -20.44
CA PRO A 25 -24.40 35.49 -19.16
C PRO A 25 -25.49 35.25 -18.10
N PHE A 26 -26.53 36.08 -18.06
CA PHE A 26 -27.64 35.89 -17.14
C PHE A 26 -28.47 34.64 -17.46
N GLU A 27 -28.85 34.45 -18.73
CA GLU A 27 -29.57 33.24 -19.19
C GLU A 27 -28.71 31.98 -18.94
N ALA A 28 -27.42 32.04 -19.22
CA ALA A 28 -26.48 30.96 -18.93
C ALA A 28 -26.46 30.61 -17.43
N THR A 29 -26.50 31.63 -16.54
CA THR A 29 -26.56 31.42 -15.10
C THR A 29 -27.88 30.75 -14.67
N VAL A 30 -29.00 31.15 -15.25
CA VAL A 30 -30.33 30.56 -14.99
C VAL A 30 -30.37 29.11 -15.49
N PHE A 31 -29.83 28.82 -16.68
CA PHE A 31 -29.76 27.46 -17.19
C PHE A 31 -28.84 26.58 -16.33
N ALA A 32 -27.70 27.09 -15.93
CA ALA A 32 -26.81 26.39 -15.03
C ALA A 32 -27.49 26.06 -13.68
N LEU A 33 -28.25 27.01 -13.12
CA LEU A 33 -29.02 26.77 -11.90
C LEU A 33 -30.02 25.62 -12.08
N GLY A 34 -30.79 25.61 -13.19
CA GLY A 34 -31.76 24.53 -13.46
C GLY A 34 -31.07 23.15 -13.58
N ILE A 35 -29.92 23.10 -14.24
CA ILE A 35 -29.13 21.85 -14.33
C ILE A 35 -28.68 21.42 -12.94
N HIS A 36 -28.16 22.33 -12.12
CA HIS A 36 -27.74 22.01 -10.75
C HIS A 36 -28.88 21.51 -9.86
N GLU A 37 -30.05 22.13 -9.95
CA GLU A 37 -31.25 21.75 -9.19
C GLU A 37 -31.72 20.33 -9.57
N ASP A 38 -31.89 20.07 -10.88
CA ASP A 38 -32.41 18.78 -11.38
C ASP A 38 -31.46 17.61 -11.21
N THR A 39 -30.15 17.89 -11.20
CA THR A 39 -29.10 16.88 -11.11
C THR A 39 -28.44 16.80 -9.73
N GLY A 40 -28.92 17.59 -8.73
CA GLY A 40 -28.31 17.71 -7.42
C GLY A 40 -26.82 18.13 -7.52
N SER A 41 -26.53 19.11 -8.37
CA SER A 41 -25.16 19.54 -8.70
C SER A 41 -24.30 18.39 -9.26
N LEU A 42 -24.89 17.62 -10.17
CA LEU A 42 -24.32 16.45 -10.86
C LEU A 42 -24.08 15.23 -9.94
N THR A 43 -24.75 15.15 -8.79
CA THR A 43 -24.58 14.03 -7.84
C THR A 43 -25.71 13.00 -7.88
N PHE A 44 -26.84 13.29 -8.54
CA PHE A 44 -27.95 12.34 -8.63
C PHE A 44 -27.67 11.22 -9.62
N SER A 45 -28.21 10.03 -9.36
CA SER A 45 -28.03 8.84 -10.21
C SER A 45 -28.64 8.98 -11.61
N THR A 46 -29.53 9.97 -11.82
CA THR A 46 -30.12 10.34 -13.12
C THR A 46 -29.19 11.24 -13.95
N THR A 47 -28.10 11.74 -13.41
CA THR A 47 -27.15 12.62 -14.10
C THR A 47 -26.45 11.89 -15.24
N THR A 48 -26.36 12.54 -16.38
CA THR A 48 -25.71 12.03 -17.58
C THR A 48 -24.48 12.89 -17.96
N PRO A 49 -23.55 12.38 -18.77
CA PRO A 49 -22.43 13.20 -19.30
C PRO A 49 -22.92 14.46 -20.04
N ARG A 50 -24.08 14.40 -20.68
CA ARG A 50 -24.69 15.54 -21.39
C ARG A 50 -25.08 16.68 -20.47
N ASP A 51 -25.45 16.40 -19.20
CA ASP A 51 -25.75 17.43 -18.21
C ASP A 51 -24.47 18.22 -17.85
N ALA A 52 -23.36 17.52 -17.70
CA ALA A 52 -22.07 18.15 -17.46
C ALA A 52 -21.59 18.99 -18.68
N GLU A 53 -21.78 18.50 -19.90
CA GLU A 53 -21.46 19.22 -21.13
C GLU A 53 -22.30 20.51 -21.28
N ALA A 54 -23.62 20.43 -20.96
CA ALA A 54 -24.52 21.56 -20.96
C ALA A 54 -24.10 22.61 -19.91
N LEU A 55 -23.70 22.16 -18.69
CA LEU A 55 -23.17 23.06 -17.65
C LEU A 55 -21.88 23.74 -18.11
N ALA A 56 -20.95 22.99 -18.72
CA ALA A 56 -19.73 23.53 -19.29
C ALA A 56 -20.02 24.55 -20.42
N PHE A 57 -21.06 24.35 -21.22
CA PHE A 57 -21.50 25.33 -22.19
C PHE A 57 -22.01 26.61 -21.50
N CYS A 58 -22.83 26.51 -20.46
CA CYS A 58 -23.29 27.66 -19.69
C CYS A 58 -22.12 28.46 -19.11
N MET A 59 -21.11 27.77 -18.57
CA MET A 59 -19.90 28.42 -18.05
C MET A 59 -19.12 29.17 -19.16
N ARG A 60 -19.00 28.59 -20.35
CA ARG A 60 -18.39 29.27 -21.51
C ARG A 60 -19.17 30.50 -21.96
N CYS A 61 -20.51 30.50 -21.81
CA CYS A 61 -21.37 31.63 -22.09
C CYS A 61 -21.34 32.69 -20.97
N GLY A 62 -20.55 32.51 -19.92
CA GLY A 62 -20.34 33.49 -18.86
C GLY A 62 -21.33 33.35 -17.70
N ALA A 63 -21.85 32.15 -17.41
CA ALA A 63 -22.60 31.89 -16.17
C ALA A 63 -21.79 32.34 -14.96
N ASP A 64 -22.42 33.03 -14.01
CA ASP A 64 -21.77 33.60 -12.83
C ASP A 64 -21.76 32.60 -11.67
N PRO A 65 -20.56 32.04 -11.30
CA PRO A 65 -20.46 31.08 -10.21
C PRO A 65 -20.82 31.66 -8.83
N ALA A 66 -20.64 32.99 -8.62
CA ALA A 66 -20.95 33.61 -7.33
C ALA A 66 -22.47 33.76 -7.14
N LEU A 67 -23.20 34.00 -8.22
CA LEU A 67 -24.67 33.95 -8.19
C LEU A 67 -25.19 32.52 -8.02
N LEU A 68 -24.58 31.54 -8.67
CA LEU A 68 -24.92 30.13 -8.50
C LEU A 68 -24.69 29.70 -7.05
N GLU A 69 -23.53 30.00 -6.47
CA GLU A 69 -23.24 29.72 -5.05
C GLU A 69 -24.30 30.32 -4.14
N LYS A 70 -24.65 31.60 -4.35
CA LYS A 70 -25.68 32.30 -3.54
C LYS A 70 -27.05 31.66 -3.67
N TRP A 71 -27.44 31.20 -4.85
CA TRP A 71 -28.77 30.63 -5.09
C TRP A 71 -28.85 29.15 -4.68
N LEU A 72 -27.75 28.39 -4.82
CA LEU A 72 -27.64 27.00 -4.39
C LEU A 72 -27.36 26.87 -2.89
N ALA A 73 -26.80 27.90 -2.23
CA ALA A 73 -26.56 27.91 -0.79
C ALA A 73 -27.88 27.95 -0.02
N ASN A 74 -28.45 26.79 0.27
CA ASN A 74 -29.65 26.62 1.11
C ASN A 74 -29.32 26.84 2.58
N ALA A 75 -29.01 28.09 2.98
CA ALA A 75 -28.94 28.47 4.38
C ALA A 75 -30.36 28.42 4.99
N LEU A 76 -30.59 27.53 5.94
CA LEU A 76 -31.87 27.40 6.63
C LEU A 76 -32.30 28.76 7.20
N THR A 77 -33.57 29.13 7.01
CA THR A 77 -34.17 30.29 7.68
C THR A 77 -34.26 30.08 9.21
N ALA A 78 -34.50 31.12 9.97
CA ALA A 78 -34.67 31.00 11.40
C ALA A 78 -35.81 30.01 11.78
N ALA A 79 -36.93 30.08 11.05
CA ALA A 79 -38.09 29.16 11.24
C ALA A 79 -37.68 27.71 10.90
N GLN A 80 -36.96 27.48 9.79
CA GLN A 80 -36.47 26.15 9.40
C GLN A 80 -35.47 25.59 10.42
N ARG A 81 -34.59 26.41 11.02
CA ARG A 81 -33.67 25.95 12.09
C ARG A 81 -34.43 25.52 13.34
N GLN A 82 -35.48 26.27 13.73
CA GLN A 82 -36.34 25.86 14.85
C GLN A 82 -37.06 24.55 14.55
N THR A 83 -37.62 24.42 13.36
CA THR A 83 -38.28 23.18 12.88
C THR A 83 -37.31 22.01 12.88
N LEU A 84 -36.05 22.21 12.39
CA LEU A 84 -35.00 21.18 12.40
C LEU A 84 -34.68 20.71 13.84
N ALA A 85 -34.49 21.65 14.76
CA ALA A 85 -34.22 21.32 16.15
C ALA A 85 -35.40 20.56 16.82
N ALA A 86 -36.63 20.97 16.56
CA ALA A 86 -37.83 20.28 17.04
C ALA A 86 -37.97 18.89 16.39
N ALA A 87 -37.70 18.77 15.09
CA ALA A 87 -37.76 17.52 14.35
C ALA A 87 -36.77 16.49 14.89
N LEU A 88 -35.52 16.90 15.16
CA LEU A 88 -34.51 16.04 15.78
C LEU A 88 -34.88 15.62 17.21
N ALA A 89 -35.48 16.53 18.00
CA ALA A 89 -35.87 16.25 19.35
C ALA A 89 -37.08 15.30 19.46
N THR A 90 -37.92 15.25 18.46
CA THR A 90 -39.16 14.43 18.43
C THR A 90 -39.03 13.24 17.46
N ALA A 91 -37.83 12.97 16.95
CA ALA A 91 -37.62 11.84 16.03
C ALA A 91 -37.79 10.51 16.76
N GLU A 92 -38.74 9.71 16.34
CA GLU A 92 -39.04 8.38 16.88
C GLU A 92 -38.66 7.34 15.79
N GLU A 93 -37.98 6.28 16.22
CA GLU A 93 -37.68 5.16 15.34
C GLU A 93 -38.87 4.23 15.22
N LEU A 94 -39.32 3.98 14.01
CA LEU A 94 -40.41 3.04 13.76
C LEU A 94 -39.85 1.61 13.67
N PRO A 95 -40.51 0.62 14.32
CA PRO A 95 -40.08 -0.76 14.31
C PRO A 95 -40.31 -1.39 12.94
N VAL A 96 -39.31 -1.34 12.09
CA VAL A 96 -39.30 -1.92 10.74
C VAL A 96 -38.11 -2.86 10.62
N ALA A 97 -38.32 -4.08 10.13
CA ALA A 97 -37.23 -5.02 9.92
C ALA A 97 -36.26 -4.46 8.86
N GLU A 98 -34.96 -4.46 9.19
CA GLU A 98 -33.84 -4.18 8.28
C GLU A 98 -33.77 -2.78 7.63
N ALA A 99 -34.55 -1.79 8.14
CA ALA A 99 -34.44 -0.39 7.74
C ALA A 99 -34.58 0.53 8.94
N THR A 100 -33.70 1.52 9.05
CA THR A 100 -33.84 2.58 10.04
C THR A 100 -34.79 3.66 9.53
N VAL A 101 -36.02 3.66 10.02
CA VAL A 101 -37.05 4.61 9.64
C VAL A 101 -37.34 5.53 10.81
N LEU A 102 -37.18 6.85 10.61
CA LEU A 102 -37.50 7.86 11.59
C LEU A 102 -38.75 8.64 11.20
N LEU A 103 -39.54 9.01 12.18
CA LEU A 103 -40.72 9.85 12.05
C LEU A 103 -40.71 10.97 13.08
N SER A 104 -41.01 12.19 12.66
CA SER A 104 -41.23 13.32 13.55
C SER A 104 -42.60 13.99 13.27
N ALA A 105 -43.35 14.28 14.32
CA ALA A 105 -44.63 14.98 14.25
C ALA A 105 -44.56 16.29 15.08
N LEU A 106 -44.85 17.42 14.44
CA LEU A 106 -44.69 18.76 14.97
C LEU A 106 -45.94 19.63 14.82
N HIS A 107 -46.17 20.51 15.79
CA HIS A 107 -47.08 21.64 15.65
C HIS A 107 -46.30 22.93 15.44
N GLN A 108 -46.69 23.74 14.46
CA GLN A 108 -46.15 25.07 14.19
C GLN A 108 -47.28 26.09 14.10
N ASP A 109 -47.18 27.19 14.82
CA ASP A 109 -48.21 28.24 14.84
C ASP A 109 -48.25 29.05 13.56
N LEU A 110 -47.09 29.11 12.85
CA LEU A 110 -46.93 29.84 11.59
C LEU A 110 -46.52 28.88 10.47
N TYR A 111 -46.90 29.21 9.25
CA TYR A 111 -46.47 28.48 8.09
C TYR A 111 -44.97 28.57 7.87
N VAL A 112 -44.32 27.43 7.74
CA VAL A 112 -42.89 27.28 7.48
C VAL A 112 -42.71 26.80 6.05
N GLU A 113 -42.16 27.67 5.22
CA GLU A 113 -41.84 27.33 3.83
C GLU A 113 -40.62 26.40 3.75
N GLY A 114 -40.64 25.44 2.79
CA GLY A 114 -39.49 24.58 2.53
C GLY A 114 -39.21 23.52 3.61
N VAL A 115 -40.25 22.96 4.23
CA VAL A 115 -40.16 21.84 5.20
C VAL A 115 -39.40 20.64 4.62
N SER A 116 -39.43 20.49 3.29
CA SER A 116 -38.68 19.44 2.57
C SER A 116 -37.15 19.55 2.74
N VAL A 117 -36.63 20.77 2.87
CA VAL A 117 -35.20 21.01 3.14
C VAL A 117 -34.84 20.54 4.56
N VAL A 118 -35.77 20.77 5.52
CA VAL A 118 -35.59 20.28 6.89
C VAL A 118 -35.53 18.76 6.93
N ALA A 119 -36.46 18.10 6.23
CA ALA A 119 -36.48 16.63 6.16
C ALA A 119 -35.19 16.06 5.59
N HIS A 120 -34.63 16.69 4.55
CA HIS A 120 -33.34 16.29 3.98
C HIS A 120 -32.20 16.42 4.98
N ARG A 121 -32.14 17.53 5.73
CA ARG A 121 -31.13 17.77 6.76
C ARG A 121 -31.21 16.79 7.93
N VAL A 122 -32.41 16.38 8.36
CA VAL A 122 -32.56 15.34 9.38
C VAL A 122 -31.96 14.03 8.91
N MET A 123 -32.25 13.62 7.67
CA MET A 123 -31.67 12.41 7.08
C MET A 123 -30.13 12.46 7.03
N ASP A 124 -29.55 13.60 6.63
CA ASP A 124 -28.09 13.75 6.56
C ASP A 124 -27.44 13.64 7.95
N LEU A 125 -28.10 14.19 8.99
CA LEU A 125 -27.59 14.19 10.36
C LEU A 125 -27.77 12.84 11.07
N THR A 126 -28.85 12.12 10.77
CA THR A 126 -29.18 10.86 11.46
C THR A 126 -28.70 9.61 10.73
N GLY A 127 -28.45 9.70 9.42
CA GLY A 127 -28.05 8.57 8.59
C GLY A 127 -29.13 7.51 8.37
N CYS A 128 -30.43 7.81 8.69
CA CYS A 128 -31.53 6.87 8.54
C CYS A 128 -31.81 6.52 7.06
N ASP A 129 -32.42 5.35 6.82
CA ASP A 129 -32.81 4.89 5.49
C ASP A 129 -34.04 5.64 4.94
N ALA A 130 -34.97 6.02 5.82
CA ALA A 130 -36.08 6.88 5.47
C ALA A 130 -36.51 7.78 6.62
N TYR A 131 -36.99 8.95 6.28
CA TYR A 131 -37.48 9.94 7.24
C TYR A 131 -38.84 10.52 6.80
N PHE A 132 -39.75 10.57 7.77
CA PHE A 132 -41.09 11.15 7.61
C PHE A 132 -41.22 12.34 8.54
N LEU A 133 -41.41 13.54 8.01
CA LEU A 133 -41.67 14.77 8.76
C LEU A 133 -43.10 15.20 8.56
N LEU A 134 -43.88 15.24 9.65
CA LEU A 134 -45.25 15.70 9.69
C LEU A 134 -45.32 17.02 10.46
N VAL A 135 -45.80 18.06 9.82
CA VAL A 135 -45.94 19.37 10.45
C VAL A 135 -47.36 19.89 10.32
N ALA A 136 -48.04 20.02 11.45
CA ALA A 136 -49.36 20.65 11.51
C ALA A 136 -49.20 22.16 11.47
N MET A 137 -49.75 22.81 10.44
CA MET A 137 -49.74 24.27 10.21
C MET A 137 -51.06 24.68 9.58
N GLU A 138 -51.63 25.81 9.96
CA GLU A 138 -52.83 26.41 9.35
C GLU A 138 -53.99 25.42 9.13
N ASN A 139 -54.28 24.62 10.11
CA ASN A 139 -55.38 23.61 10.08
C ASN A 139 -55.15 22.49 9.01
N ARG A 140 -53.89 22.25 8.64
CA ARG A 140 -53.48 21.18 7.70
C ARG A 140 -52.24 20.47 8.26
N VAL A 141 -52.09 19.21 7.88
CA VAL A 141 -50.88 18.46 8.15
C VAL A 141 -50.08 18.33 6.86
N PHE A 142 -48.91 18.96 6.82
CA PHE A 142 -47.94 18.82 5.74
C PHE A 142 -47.06 17.64 6.05
N VAL A 143 -47.00 16.67 5.13
CA VAL A 143 -46.15 15.49 5.28
C VAL A 143 -45.11 15.52 4.18
N THR A 144 -43.84 15.42 4.58
CA THR A 144 -42.71 15.28 3.66
C THR A 144 -41.94 14.04 4.03
N ALA A 145 -41.65 13.21 3.05
CA ALA A 145 -40.90 12.00 3.23
C ALA A 145 -39.70 11.95 2.30
N ARG A 146 -38.59 11.39 2.79
CA ARG A 146 -37.35 11.14 2.06
C ARG A 146 -36.88 9.73 2.34
N SER A 147 -36.27 9.10 1.33
CA SER A 147 -35.64 7.78 1.47
C SER A 147 -34.31 7.75 0.73
N ARG A 148 -33.35 7.01 1.25
CA ARG A 148 -32.01 6.77 0.71
C ARG A 148 -31.89 5.29 0.31
N GLY A 149 -31.22 5.01 -0.81
CA GLY A 149 -30.91 3.64 -1.23
C GLY A 149 -32.11 2.77 -1.66
N GLY A 150 -33.32 3.34 -1.83
CA GLY A 150 -34.49 2.59 -2.35
C GLY A 150 -35.10 1.54 -1.40
N ARG A 151 -34.63 1.46 -0.14
CA ARG A 151 -35.13 0.49 0.86
C ARG A 151 -36.56 0.75 1.27
N VAL A 152 -36.98 2.01 1.26
CA VAL A 152 -38.35 2.42 1.60
C VAL A 152 -38.91 3.24 0.45
N ASP A 153 -39.96 2.78 -0.20
CA ASP A 153 -40.75 3.55 -1.19
C ASP A 153 -41.67 4.50 -0.45
N VAL A 154 -41.18 5.74 -0.24
CA VAL A 154 -41.95 6.76 0.49
C VAL A 154 -43.20 7.24 -0.26
N ALA A 155 -43.23 7.11 -1.59
CA ALA A 155 -44.44 7.44 -2.38
C ALA A 155 -45.55 6.41 -2.10
N ARG A 156 -45.21 5.13 -2.01
CA ARG A 156 -46.16 4.07 -1.69
C ARG A 156 -46.70 4.22 -0.26
N VAL A 157 -45.87 4.64 0.69
CA VAL A 157 -46.29 4.92 2.07
C VAL A 157 -47.28 6.08 2.09
N LEU A 158 -46.93 7.22 1.46
CA LEU A 158 -47.79 8.41 1.47
C LEU A 158 -49.04 8.29 0.62
N ALA A 159 -49.11 7.35 -0.32
CA ALA A 159 -50.36 7.03 -1.07
C ALA A 159 -51.51 6.66 -0.12
N ALA A 160 -51.21 6.05 1.04
CA ALA A 160 -52.21 5.69 2.05
C ALA A 160 -52.93 6.91 2.69
N ILE A 161 -52.35 8.10 2.56
CA ILE A 161 -52.93 9.37 3.06
C ILE A 161 -53.19 10.36 1.94
N GLY A 162 -53.28 9.88 0.66
CA GLY A 162 -53.54 10.70 -0.51
C GLY A 162 -52.36 11.53 -0.99
N GLY A 163 -51.13 11.17 -0.58
CA GLY A 163 -49.91 11.79 -1.06
C GLY A 163 -49.39 11.17 -2.35
N GLY A 164 -48.27 11.72 -2.85
CA GLY A 164 -47.61 11.24 -4.05
C GLY A 164 -46.18 11.72 -4.16
N GLY A 165 -45.48 11.21 -5.16
CA GLY A 165 -44.04 11.51 -5.38
C GLY A 165 -43.35 10.36 -6.07
N HIS A 166 -42.08 10.21 -5.76
CA HIS A 166 -41.20 9.12 -6.24
C HIS A 166 -40.73 8.29 -5.06
N THR A 167 -40.15 7.12 -5.33
CA THR A 167 -39.61 6.20 -4.31
C THR A 167 -38.72 6.89 -3.29
N ALA A 168 -37.88 7.85 -3.71
CA ALA A 168 -36.92 8.55 -2.83
C ALA A 168 -37.46 9.83 -2.18
N ALA A 169 -38.56 10.40 -2.70
CA ALA A 169 -39.10 11.68 -2.22
C ALA A 169 -40.61 11.76 -2.50
N ALA A 170 -41.41 11.97 -1.45
CA ALA A 170 -42.85 12.10 -1.57
C ALA A 170 -43.39 13.16 -0.59
N SER A 171 -44.59 13.67 -0.87
CA SER A 171 -45.27 14.61 0.00
C SER A 171 -46.78 14.41 0.00
N ALA A 172 -47.45 14.88 1.06
CA ALA A 172 -48.89 14.93 1.17
C ALA A 172 -49.32 16.19 1.93
N VAL A 173 -50.52 16.68 1.65
CA VAL A 173 -51.17 17.72 2.44
C VAL A 173 -52.52 17.21 2.85
N VAL A 174 -52.69 16.92 4.12
CA VAL A 174 -53.92 16.35 4.68
C VAL A 174 -54.69 17.46 5.38
N LYS A 175 -55.98 17.59 5.03
CA LYS A 175 -56.90 18.57 5.57
C LYS A 175 -57.85 17.88 6.54
N ASP A 176 -58.35 18.64 7.51
CA ASP A 176 -59.44 18.24 8.40
C ASP A 176 -59.22 16.92 9.17
N ARG A 177 -57.93 16.58 9.42
CA ARG A 177 -57.54 15.46 10.27
C ARG A 177 -56.49 15.89 11.28
N PRO A 178 -56.61 15.45 12.56
CA PRO A 178 -55.64 15.75 13.59
C PRO A 178 -54.25 15.14 13.26
N LEU A 179 -53.21 15.79 13.75
CA LEU A 179 -51.81 15.36 13.55
C LEU A 179 -51.57 13.89 13.98
N ASP A 180 -52.09 13.52 15.16
CA ASP A 180 -51.91 12.18 15.73
C ASP A 180 -52.53 11.08 14.86
N GLU A 181 -53.69 11.37 14.24
CA GLU A 181 -54.36 10.44 13.35
C GLU A 181 -53.56 10.26 12.04
N VAL A 182 -53.03 11.34 11.45
CA VAL A 182 -52.18 11.27 10.27
C VAL A 182 -50.87 10.56 10.57
N THR A 183 -50.27 10.84 11.76
CA THR A 183 -49.05 10.18 12.22
C THR A 183 -49.25 8.67 12.32
N ALA A 184 -50.34 8.24 13.01
CA ALA A 184 -50.66 6.82 13.12
C ALA A 184 -50.89 6.15 11.74
N ALA A 185 -51.55 6.85 10.80
CA ALA A 185 -51.81 6.35 9.45
C ALA A 185 -50.49 6.19 8.66
N VAL A 186 -49.56 7.14 8.75
CA VAL A 186 -48.25 7.04 8.11
C VAL A 186 -47.45 5.90 8.72
N ALA A 187 -47.37 5.82 10.05
CA ALA A 187 -46.64 4.75 10.75
C ALA A 187 -47.18 3.34 10.38
N ALA A 188 -48.51 3.19 10.30
CA ALA A 188 -49.14 1.93 9.88
C ALA A 188 -48.88 1.57 8.39
N ALA A 189 -48.62 2.58 7.54
CA ALA A 189 -48.36 2.39 6.11
C ALA A 189 -46.88 2.13 5.79
N VAL A 190 -45.92 2.46 6.69
CA VAL A 190 -44.48 2.27 6.46
C VAL A 190 -44.12 0.83 6.06
N PRO A 191 -44.63 -0.24 6.69
CA PRO A 191 -44.35 -1.60 6.26
C PRO A 191 -44.74 -1.92 4.80
N LEU A 192 -45.73 -1.19 4.25
CA LEU A 192 -46.17 -1.37 2.85
C LEU A 192 -45.18 -0.80 1.84
N GLY A 193 -44.37 0.17 2.26
CA GLY A 193 -43.36 0.80 1.44
C GLY A 193 -41.98 0.15 1.57
N VAL A 194 -41.78 -0.69 2.57
CA VAL A 194 -40.46 -1.38 2.73
C VAL A 194 -40.32 -2.40 1.63
N ALA A 195 -39.31 -2.21 0.77
CA ALA A 195 -38.97 -3.19 -0.24
C ALA A 195 -38.51 -4.46 0.45
N ALA A 196 -38.98 -5.62 0.01
CA ALA A 196 -38.37 -6.88 0.42
C ALA A 196 -36.87 -6.82 0.10
N VAL A 197 -36.01 -7.09 1.10
CA VAL A 197 -34.55 -7.10 0.90
C VAL A 197 -34.25 -8.11 -0.19
N ARG A 198 -33.71 -7.62 -1.31
CA ARG A 198 -33.24 -8.52 -2.37
C ARG A 198 -32.02 -9.27 -1.88
N THR A 199 -32.02 -10.58 -2.05
CA THR A 199 -30.99 -11.48 -1.60
C THR A 199 -30.21 -12.08 -2.77
N ALA A 200 -29.14 -12.79 -2.50
CA ALA A 200 -28.40 -13.55 -3.51
C ALA A 200 -29.32 -14.51 -4.29
N ALA A 201 -30.33 -15.10 -3.63
CA ALA A 201 -31.31 -15.99 -4.27
C ALA A 201 -32.13 -15.30 -5.37
N ASP A 202 -32.42 -14.00 -5.25
CA ASP A 202 -33.24 -13.25 -6.21
C ASP A 202 -32.53 -12.99 -7.54
N VAL A 203 -31.17 -13.08 -7.54
CA VAL A 203 -30.30 -12.82 -8.70
C VAL A 203 -29.45 -14.02 -9.07
N LEU A 204 -29.79 -15.19 -8.56
CA LEU A 204 -29.08 -16.44 -8.75
C LEU A 204 -29.07 -16.86 -10.22
N LEU A 205 -27.86 -17.10 -10.74
CA LEU A 205 -27.67 -17.72 -12.05
C LEU A 205 -27.36 -19.21 -11.87
N PRO A 206 -27.98 -20.08 -12.70
CA PRO A 206 -27.78 -21.53 -12.57
C PRO A 206 -26.37 -21.93 -13.02
N GLY A 207 -25.83 -22.98 -12.40
CA GLY A 207 -24.54 -23.58 -12.75
C GLY A 207 -23.39 -23.07 -11.90
N LEU A 208 -22.32 -23.86 -11.87
CA LEU A 208 -21.05 -23.55 -11.22
C LEU A 208 -19.93 -23.72 -12.25
N PRO A 209 -19.26 -22.66 -12.67
CA PRO A 209 -18.07 -22.77 -13.53
C PRO A 209 -16.89 -23.38 -12.73
N ALA A 210 -16.76 -24.70 -12.80
CA ALA A 210 -15.72 -25.44 -12.09
C ALA A 210 -14.82 -26.22 -13.05
N VAL A 211 -13.57 -26.43 -12.61
CA VAL A 211 -12.56 -27.29 -13.24
C VAL A 211 -11.90 -28.17 -12.18
N SER A 212 -11.32 -29.31 -12.59
CA SER A 212 -10.58 -30.15 -11.65
C SER A 212 -9.17 -29.61 -11.40
N THR A 213 -8.52 -30.06 -10.33
CA THR A 213 -7.12 -29.73 -10.01
C THR A 213 -6.13 -30.03 -11.11
N THR A 214 -6.43 -31.03 -11.94
CA THR A 214 -5.56 -31.53 -13.02
C THR A 214 -5.81 -30.86 -14.37
N THR A 215 -6.88 -30.06 -14.50
CA THR A 215 -7.16 -29.29 -15.72
C THR A 215 -5.96 -28.37 -16.03
N SER A 216 -5.48 -28.32 -17.26
CA SER A 216 -4.38 -27.42 -17.62
C SER A 216 -4.81 -25.95 -17.61
N VAL A 217 -3.84 -25.05 -17.43
CA VAL A 217 -4.04 -23.58 -17.48
C VAL A 217 -4.67 -23.18 -18.81
N ASP A 218 -4.20 -23.73 -19.96
CA ASP A 218 -4.73 -23.41 -21.28
C ASP A 218 -6.19 -23.85 -21.46
N GLU A 219 -6.54 -25.07 -20.98
CA GLU A 219 -7.93 -25.56 -21.02
C GLU A 219 -8.86 -24.72 -20.15
N ALA A 220 -8.42 -24.33 -18.96
CA ALA A 220 -9.20 -23.48 -18.06
C ALA A 220 -9.39 -22.06 -18.67
N ALA A 221 -8.34 -21.49 -19.26
CA ALA A 221 -8.42 -20.19 -19.96
C ALA A 221 -9.37 -20.26 -21.16
N LEU A 222 -9.29 -21.33 -21.96
CA LEU A 222 -10.21 -21.56 -23.09
C LEU A 222 -11.67 -21.67 -22.61
N LYS A 223 -11.91 -22.38 -21.50
CA LYS A 223 -13.24 -22.48 -20.89
C LYS A 223 -13.76 -21.10 -20.46
N CYS A 224 -12.94 -20.30 -19.74
CA CYS A 224 -13.31 -18.96 -19.33
C CYS A 224 -13.69 -18.07 -20.53
N ARG A 225 -12.87 -18.06 -21.58
CA ARG A 225 -13.15 -17.24 -22.80
C ARG A 225 -14.43 -17.69 -23.51
N ARG A 226 -14.58 -19.00 -23.71
CA ARG A 226 -15.75 -19.55 -24.40
C ARG A 226 -17.06 -19.25 -23.66
N ASP A 227 -17.04 -19.34 -22.33
CA ASP A 227 -18.22 -19.20 -21.48
C ASP A 227 -18.39 -17.74 -20.99
N GLY A 228 -17.51 -16.79 -21.42
CA GLY A 228 -17.58 -15.36 -21.05
C GLY A 228 -17.34 -15.10 -19.56
N LEU A 229 -16.51 -15.91 -18.90
CA LEU A 229 -16.29 -15.91 -17.44
C LEU A 229 -15.01 -15.18 -17.06
N GLY A 230 -15.03 -14.41 -15.99
CA GLY A 230 -13.85 -13.77 -15.40
C GLY A 230 -12.89 -14.76 -14.69
N GLY A 231 -13.32 -16.01 -14.49
CA GLY A 231 -12.54 -17.06 -13.87
C GLY A 231 -13.39 -18.29 -13.54
N VAL A 232 -12.76 -19.30 -12.93
CA VAL A 232 -13.40 -20.56 -12.54
C VAL A 232 -13.04 -20.96 -11.10
N VAL A 233 -13.88 -21.74 -10.44
CA VAL A 233 -13.51 -22.41 -9.19
C VAL A 233 -12.82 -23.73 -9.49
N VAL A 234 -11.97 -24.19 -8.58
CA VAL A 234 -11.24 -25.45 -8.68
C VAL A 234 -11.77 -26.42 -7.66
N VAL A 235 -12.10 -27.63 -8.10
CA VAL A 235 -12.59 -28.72 -7.24
C VAL A 235 -11.58 -29.86 -7.22
N ASP A 236 -11.52 -30.57 -6.09
CA ASP A 236 -10.74 -31.79 -5.96
C ASP A 236 -11.50 -33.03 -6.47
N ASP A 237 -10.89 -34.20 -6.35
CA ASP A 237 -11.48 -35.46 -6.78
C ASP A 237 -12.74 -35.87 -5.96
N GLY A 238 -12.98 -35.23 -4.82
CA GLY A 238 -14.17 -35.38 -3.99
C GLY A 238 -15.23 -34.31 -4.23
N ASP A 239 -15.11 -33.53 -5.30
CA ASP A 239 -15.96 -32.37 -5.63
C ASP A 239 -15.94 -31.23 -4.57
N LEU A 240 -14.93 -31.21 -3.68
CA LEU A 240 -14.76 -30.12 -2.72
C LEU A 240 -14.21 -28.87 -3.43
N LEU A 241 -14.77 -27.70 -3.14
CA LEU A 241 -14.28 -26.41 -3.63
C LEU A 241 -13.01 -26.04 -2.88
N ILE A 242 -11.85 -26.17 -3.52
CA ILE A 242 -10.54 -25.98 -2.88
C ILE A 242 -9.82 -24.71 -3.33
N GLY A 243 -10.32 -24.03 -4.37
CA GLY A 243 -9.69 -22.83 -4.85
C GLY A 243 -10.43 -22.19 -6.01
N ARG A 244 -9.88 -21.07 -6.46
CA ARG A 244 -10.35 -20.32 -7.64
C ARG A 244 -9.18 -19.82 -8.46
N VAL A 245 -9.41 -19.53 -9.73
CA VAL A 245 -8.43 -18.90 -10.60
C VAL A 245 -9.12 -17.96 -11.59
N SER A 246 -8.61 -16.72 -11.71
CA SER A 246 -9.15 -15.74 -12.66
C SER A 246 -8.58 -15.95 -14.06
N LEU A 247 -9.31 -15.52 -15.09
CA LEU A 247 -8.85 -15.55 -16.48
C LEU A 247 -7.54 -14.77 -16.63
N ALA A 248 -7.40 -13.64 -15.96
CA ALA A 248 -6.16 -12.84 -16.00
C ALA A 248 -4.95 -13.62 -15.46
N VAL A 249 -5.11 -14.41 -14.39
CA VAL A 249 -4.04 -15.28 -13.84
C VAL A 249 -3.72 -16.41 -14.82
N LEU A 250 -4.74 -17.03 -15.41
CA LEU A 250 -4.56 -18.10 -16.40
C LEU A 250 -3.79 -17.61 -17.66
N GLU A 251 -4.15 -16.43 -18.17
CA GLU A 251 -3.48 -15.82 -19.33
C GLU A 251 -2.04 -15.44 -19.03
N ARG A 252 -1.77 -14.88 -17.84
CA ARG A 252 -0.40 -14.60 -17.39
C ARG A 252 0.42 -15.88 -17.23
N ALA A 253 -0.14 -16.91 -16.63
CA ALA A 253 0.54 -18.21 -16.50
C ALA A 253 0.88 -18.81 -17.86
N ALA A 254 -0.05 -18.75 -18.83
CA ALA A 254 0.19 -19.20 -20.20
C ALA A 254 1.30 -18.38 -20.89
N ALA A 255 1.33 -17.06 -20.73
CA ALA A 255 2.37 -16.17 -21.22
C ALA A 255 3.76 -16.50 -20.64
N HIS A 256 3.81 -16.99 -19.40
CA HIS A 256 5.04 -17.48 -18.76
C HIS A 256 5.41 -18.93 -19.12
N GLY A 257 4.79 -19.53 -20.14
CA GLY A 257 5.07 -20.90 -20.58
C GLY A 257 4.47 -21.99 -19.71
N LEU A 258 3.58 -21.64 -18.77
CA LEU A 258 2.93 -22.57 -17.85
C LEU A 258 1.55 -23.05 -18.37
N GLY A 259 1.25 -22.89 -19.65
CA GLY A 259 -0.04 -23.27 -20.23
C GLY A 259 -0.40 -24.74 -20.05
N HIS A 260 0.59 -25.63 -20.04
CA HIS A 260 0.44 -27.07 -19.79
C HIS A 260 0.36 -27.46 -18.31
N ALA A 261 0.70 -26.53 -17.40
CA ALA A 261 0.68 -26.81 -15.97
C ALA A 261 -0.76 -26.98 -15.46
N PRO A 262 -1.00 -27.81 -14.42
CA PRO A 262 -2.31 -27.96 -13.82
C PRO A 262 -2.74 -26.66 -13.10
N VAL A 263 -4.04 -26.31 -13.16
CA VAL A 263 -4.58 -25.09 -12.52
C VAL A 263 -4.29 -25.03 -11.03
N LYS A 264 -4.09 -26.17 -10.36
CA LYS A 264 -3.67 -26.23 -8.96
C LYS A 264 -2.38 -25.44 -8.68
N ALA A 265 -1.47 -25.35 -9.65
CA ALA A 265 -0.22 -24.62 -9.51
C ALA A 265 -0.40 -23.09 -9.46
N VAL A 266 -1.52 -22.58 -10.01
CA VAL A 266 -1.76 -21.15 -10.19
C VAL A 266 -3.04 -20.66 -9.51
N MET A 267 -3.85 -21.55 -8.92
CA MET A 267 -5.08 -21.20 -8.22
C MET A 267 -4.82 -20.53 -6.88
N THR A 268 -5.73 -19.69 -6.45
CA THR A 268 -5.83 -19.21 -5.06
C THR A 268 -6.66 -20.21 -4.26
N SER A 269 -6.17 -20.66 -3.11
CA SER A 269 -6.84 -21.67 -2.26
C SER A 269 -8.02 -21.15 -1.46
N ARG A 270 -8.37 -19.87 -1.60
CA ARG A 270 -9.53 -19.26 -0.94
C ARG A 270 -10.68 -19.12 -1.93
N VAL A 271 -11.84 -19.69 -1.61
CA VAL A 271 -13.08 -19.52 -2.35
C VAL A 271 -14.06 -18.76 -1.48
N THR A 272 -14.43 -17.53 -1.87
CA THR A 272 -15.48 -16.79 -1.18
C THR A 272 -16.83 -17.28 -1.67
N VAL A 273 -17.64 -17.79 -0.76
CA VAL A 273 -19.03 -18.20 -1.00
C VAL A 273 -19.99 -17.23 -0.34
N VAL A 274 -21.18 -17.07 -0.87
CA VAL A 274 -22.24 -16.23 -0.30
C VAL A 274 -23.46 -17.06 0.06
N ALA A 275 -24.16 -16.72 1.15
CA ALA A 275 -25.42 -17.37 1.51
C ALA A 275 -26.53 -16.95 0.58
N ALA A 276 -27.49 -17.83 0.32
CA ALA A 276 -28.62 -17.55 -0.55
C ALA A 276 -29.51 -16.40 -0.03
N ASP A 277 -29.60 -16.25 1.27
CA ASP A 277 -30.34 -15.18 1.96
C ASP A 277 -29.51 -13.90 2.21
N ALA A 278 -28.24 -13.87 1.80
CA ALA A 278 -27.39 -12.71 1.99
C ALA A 278 -27.95 -11.49 1.21
N PRO A 279 -28.07 -10.31 1.85
CA PRO A 279 -28.49 -9.06 1.17
C PRO A 279 -27.56 -8.72 0.01
N LEU A 280 -28.11 -8.20 -1.10
CA LEU A 280 -27.33 -7.87 -2.32
C LEU A 280 -26.17 -6.91 -2.05
N GLU A 281 -26.30 -5.99 -1.11
CA GLU A 281 -25.22 -5.07 -0.71
C GLU A 281 -24.00 -5.82 -0.14
N ARG A 282 -24.25 -6.82 0.72
CA ARG A 282 -23.21 -7.68 1.28
C ARG A 282 -22.60 -8.57 0.20
N VAL A 283 -23.44 -9.06 -0.71
CA VAL A 283 -23.00 -9.82 -1.89
C VAL A 283 -22.12 -8.96 -2.81
N ALA A 284 -22.52 -7.71 -3.06
CA ALA A 284 -21.74 -6.75 -3.85
C ALA A 284 -20.35 -6.52 -3.25
N ALA A 285 -20.27 -6.30 -1.93
CA ALA A 285 -19.01 -6.14 -1.21
C ALA A 285 -18.11 -7.39 -1.31
N SER A 286 -18.69 -8.59 -1.17
CA SER A 286 -17.97 -9.85 -1.31
C SER A 286 -17.43 -10.05 -2.74
N ILE A 287 -18.24 -9.81 -3.77
CA ILE A 287 -17.82 -9.96 -5.18
C ILE A 287 -16.82 -8.86 -5.58
N ALA A 288 -16.89 -7.66 -4.98
CA ALA A 288 -15.94 -6.59 -5.25
C ALA A 288 -14.52 -6.97 -4.84
N GLN A 289 -14.35 -7.83 -3.84
CA GLN A 289 -13.08 -8.37 -3.40
C GLN A 289 -12.56 -9.51 -4.30
N GLU A 290 -13.43 -10.09 -5.14
CA GLU A 290 -13.10 -11.23 -5.98
C GLU A 290 -12.63 -10.80 -7.38
N ASP A 291 -11.52 -11.38 -7.82
CA ASP A 291 -10.92 -11.13 -9.14
C ASP A 291 -11.65 -11.86 -10.28
N ILE A 292 -12.46 -12.89 -9.95
CA ILE A 292 -13.27 -13.63 -10.93
C ILE A 292 -14.59 -12.95 -11.28
N GLY A 293 -15.01 -11.92 -10.51
CA GLY A 293 -16.19 -11.09 -10.78
C GLY A 293 -17.53 -11.76 -10.49
N TRP A 294 -17.53 -12.90 -9.78
CA TRP A 294 -18.72 -13.65 -9.35
C TRP A 294 -18.40 -14.49 -8.09
N ALA A 295 -19.42 -14.97 -7.39
CA ALA A 295 -19.27 -15.86 -6.24
C ALA A 295 -20.25 -17.03 -6.31
N PRO A 296 -19.85 -18.24 -5.83
CA PRO A 296 -20.78 -19.36 -5.60
C PRO A 296 -21.78 -19.01 -4.50
N VAL A 297 -23.05 -19.41 -4.70
CA VAL A 297 -24.12 -19.26 -3.71
C VAL A 297 -24.40 -20.59 -3.06
N VAL A 298 -24.38 -20.61 -1.74
CA VAL A 298 -24.67 -21.80 -0.91
C VAL A 298 -25.87 -21.54 0.00
N LYS A 299 -26.46 -22.58 0.53
CA LYS A 299 -27.62 -22.44 1.43
C LYS A 299 -27.21 -21.89 2.81
N ASP A 300 -26.05 -22.36 3.34
CA ASP A 300 -25.54 -21.96 4.64
C ASP A 300 -24.00 -21.89 4.57
N VAL A 301 -23.42 -20.76 4.97
CA VAL A 301 -21.98 -20.54 4.96
C VAL A 301 -21.26 -21.08 6.20
N ALA A 302 -21.98 -21.47 7.24
CA ALA A 302 -21.38 -21.96 8.50
C ALA A 302 -20.75 -23.36 8.38
N ALA A 303 -20.99 -24.08 7.29
CA ALA A 303 -20.45 -25.42 7.05
C ALA A 303 -18.92 -25.48 6.86
N GLY A 304 -18.29 -24.37 6.44
CA GLY A 304 -16.84 -24.23 6.29
C GLY A 304 -16.28 -24.84 5.00
N ASP A 305 -16.55 -26.13 4.73
CA ASP A 305 -16.12 -26.84 3.53
C ASP A 305 -17.32 -27.10 2.60
N PHE A 306 -17.23 -26.69 1.34
CA PHE A 306 -18.32 -26.76 0.37
C PHE A 306 -18.01 -27.69 -0.78
N ARG A 307 -18.96 -28.60 -1.07
CA ARG A 307 -18.91 -29.44 -2.26
C ARG A 307 -19.69 -28.80 -3.40
N LYS A 308 -19.41 -29.22 -4.61
CA LYS A 308 -20.16 -28.79 -5.81
C LYS A 308 -21.68 -29.00 -5.67
N SER A 309 -22.10 -30.05 -4.95
CA SER A 309 -23.51 -30.35 -4.63
C SER A 309 -24.18 -29.31 -3.71
N ASP A 310 -23.40 -28.61 -2.89
CA ASP A 310 -23.91 -27.63 -1.92
C ASP A 310 -24.13 -26.25 -2.55
N VAL A 311 -23.63 -26.06 -3.78
CA VAL A 311 -23.73 -24.82 -4.52
C VAL A 311 -25.04 -24.78 -5.28
N LEU A 312 -25.88 -23.80 -4.96
CA LEU A 312 -27.18 -23.55 -5.61
C LEU A 312 -27.03 -22.92 -7.00
N GLY A 313 -25.94 -22.20 -7.21
CA GLY A 313 -25.64 -21.48 -8.44
C GLY A 313 -24.55 -20.44 -8.19
N MET A 314 -24.50 -19.40 -9.02
CA MET A 314 -23.57 -18.28 -8.87
C MET A 314 -24.30 -16.95 -8.93
N VAL A 315 -23.66 -15.92 -8.36
CA VAL A 315 -24.11 -14.52 -8.49
C VAL A 315 -22.97 -13.71 -9.08
N THR A 316 -23.27 -12.90 -10.10
CA THR A 316 -22.29 -12.09 -10.82
C THR A 316 -22.41 -10.61 -10.45
N ARG A 317 -21.31 -9.85 -10.62
CA ARG A 317 -21.30 -8.39 -10.42
C ARG A 317 -22.36 -7.69 -11.25
N GLY A 318 -22.54 -8.11 -12.52
CA GLY A 318 -23.57 -7.55 -13.41
C GLY A 318 -25.00 -7.81 -12.94
N ALA A 319 -25.28 -9.02 -12.39
CA ALA A 319 -26.58 -9.36 -11.86
C ALA A 319 -26.92 -8.54 -10.59
N VAL A 320 -25.95 -8.34 -9.72
CA VAL A 320 -26.09 -7.51 -8.51
C VAL A 320 -26.29 -6.05 -8.87
N ALA A 321 -25.47 -5.48 -9.74
CA ALA A 321 -25.56 -4.08 -10.17
C ALA A 321 -26.88 -3.79 -10.88
N GLY A 322 -27.35 -4.69 -11.76
CA GLY A 322 -28.65 -4.57 -12.42
C GLY A 322 -29.85 -4.65 -11.47
N ALA A 323 -29.71 -5.36 -10.34
CA ALA A 323 -30.75 -5.47 -9.33
C ALA A 323 -30.74 -4.32 -8.32
N SER A 324 -29.56 -3.76 -8.01
CA SER A 324 -29.40 -2.69 -7.01
C SER A 324 -29.66 -1.29 -7.57
N GLY A 325 -29.64 -1.10 -8.89
CA GLY A 325 -29.77 0.22 -9.52
C GLY A 325 -28.60 1.16 -9.27
N GLU A 326 -27.46 0.66 -8.80
CA GLU A 326 -26.28 1.43 -8.41
C GLU A 326 -25.09 1.22 -9.36
N SER A 327 -24.42 2.33 -9.63
CA SER A 327 -23.11 2.36 -10.29
C SER A 327 -22.02 2.07 -9.25
N GLU A 328 -21.12 1.14 -9.56
CA GLU A 328 -19.89 0.71 -8.88
C GLU A 328 -19.89 0.64 -7.33
N PRO A 329 -19.49 -0.50 -6.72
CA PRO A 329 -19.41 -0.62 -5.28
C PRO A 329 -18.29 0.27 -4.74
N LEU A 330 -18.60 1.06 -3.70
CA LEU A 330 -17.65 1.75 -2.87
C LEU A 330 -16.57 0.76 -2.36
N ALA A 331 -15.34 1.23 -2.37
CA ALA A 331 -14.19 0.54 -1.78
C ALA A 331 -14.52 0.03 -0.37
N ALA A 332 -14.06 -1.17 -0.03
CA ALA A 332 -14.20 -1.72 1.31
C ALA A 332 -13.36 -0.88 2.31
N VAL A 333 -13.96 0.17 2.86
CA VAL A 333 -13.40 0.89 4.01
C VAL A 333 -13.56 -0.01 5.22
N VAL A 334 -12.45 -0.55 5.72
CA VAL A 334 -12.47 -1.51 6.85
C VAL A 334 -12.23 -0.84 8.20
N ALA A 335 -11.73 0.38 8.24
CA ALA A 335 -11.49 1.17 9.43
C ALA A 335 -11.22 2.64 9.09
N ASN A 336 -11.24 3.52 10.10
CA ASN A 336 -10.71 4.89 9.97
C ASN A 336 -9.51 5.08 10.92
N LEU A 337 -8.39 5.54 10.38
CA LEU A 337 -7.11 5.69 11.07
C LEU A 337 -6.71 7.16 11.29
N ALA A 338 -7.63 8.12 11.16
CA ALA A 338 -7.33 9.56 11.30
C ALA A 338 -6.65 9.89 12.64
N GLY A 339 -7.09 9.25 13.75
CA GLY A 339 -6.43 9.41 15.06
C GLY A 339 -4.97 8.94 15.05
N ARG A 340 -4.69 7.78 14.47
CA ARG A 340 -3.31 7.24 14.37
C ARG A 340 -2.40 8.08 13.47
N LEU A 341 -2.95 8.68 12.41
CA LEU A 341 -2.21 9.62 11.57
C LEU A 341 -1.80 10.87 12.36
N GLY A 342 -2.66 11.36 13.29
CA GLY A 342 -2.34 12.46 14.20
C GLY A 342 -1.19 12.14 15.16
N ASP A 343 -1.10 10.90 15.65
CA ASP A 343 -0.05 10.45 16.58
C ASP A 343 1.35 10.43 15.96
N LEU A 344 1.47 10.53 14.62
CA LEU A 344 2.76 10.49 13.93
C LEU A 344 3.62 11.75 14.08
N GLY A 345 3.06 12.84 14.58
CA GLY A 345 3.75 14.13 14.65
C GLY A 345 4.02 14.77 13.28
N LEU A 346 3.31 14.33 12.24
CA LEU A 346 3.42 14.82 10.86
C LEU A 346 2.29 15.78 10.46
N ASP A 347 1.56 16.35 11.41
CA ASP A 347 0.37 17.17 11.16
C ASP A 347 0.60 18.31 10.16
N GLY A 348 1.76 18.93 10.21
CA GLY A 348 2.14 19.98 9.27
C GLY A 348 2.22 19.49 7.84
N LEU A 349 2.88 18.34 7.64
CA LEU A 349 3.03 17.69 6.34
C LEU A 349 1.68 17.18 5.82
N LEU A 350 0.93 16.45 6.66
CA LEU A 350 -0.37 15.88 6.28
C LEU A 350 -1.38 16.95 5.87
N ARG A 351 -1.44 18.09 6.58
CA ARG A 351 -2.27 19.23 6.19
C ARG A 351 -1.88 19.81 4.81
N GLN A 352 -0.59 19.88 4.50
CA GLN A 352 -0.15 20.33 3.18
C GLN A 352 -0.53 19.34 2.10
N ILE A 353 -0.38 18.04 2.37
CA ILE A 353 -0.81 16.97 1.46
C ILE A 353 -2.32 17.07 1.21
N GLN A 354 -3.15 17.20 2.25
CA GLN A 354 -4.60 17.38 2.13
C GLN A 354 -4.97 18.58 1.27
N SER A 355 -4.27 19.71 1.46
CA SER A 355 -4.56 20.93 0.71
C SER A 355 -4.26 20.81 -0.78
N VAL A 356 -3.31 19.92 -1.17
CA VAL A 356 -3.05 19.59 -2.58
C VAL A 356 -4.03 18.51 -3.07
N ALA A 357 -4.43 17.59 -2.20
CA ALA A 357 -5.31 16.48 -2.52
C ALA A 357 -6.75 16.89 -2.87
N ALA A 358 -7.22 18.07 -2.44
CA ALA A 358 -8.60 18.54 -2.66
C ALA A 358 -9.03 18.58 -4.13
N GLY A 359 -8.07 18.78 -5.08
CA GLY A 359 -8.34 18.82 -6.52
C GLY A 359 -8.03 17.51 -7.27
N VAL A 360 -7.71 16.43 -6.57
CA VAL A 360 -7.25 15.18 -7.17
C VAL A 360 -8.26 14.05 -6.90
N ARG A 361 -8.44 13.14 -7.87
CA ARG A 361 -9.42 12.04 -7.76
C ARG A 361 -9.17 11.16 -6.53
N GLY A 362 -7.92 10.77 -6.27
CA GLY A 362 -7.54 9.98 -5.11
C GLY A 362 -6.10 10.23 -4.69
N VAL A 363 -5.86 10.36 -3.39
CA VAL A 363 -4.52 10.51 -2.79
C VAL A 363 -4.47 9.63 -1.55
N TYR A 364 -3.49 8.73 -1.51
CA TYR A 364 -3.43 7.68 -0.50
C TYR A 364 -2.03 7.52 0.07
N LEU A 365 -1.94 7.34 1.38
CA LEU A 365 -0.76 6.76 2.02
C LEU A 365 -0.79 5.24 1.73
N VAL A 366 0.33 4.65 1.31
CA VAL A 366 0.33 3.27 0.81
C VAL A 366 1.53 2.45 1.30
N GLY A 367 1.43 1.14 1.13
CA GLY A 367 2.55 0.21 1.28
C GLY A 367 3.05 0.05 2.70
N GLY A 368 4.38 0.08 2.86
CA GLY A 368 5.05 -0.07 4.16
C GLY A 368 4.60 0.93 5.20
N ALA A 369 4.31 2.15 4.79
CA ALA A 369 3.81 3.21 5.68
C ALA A 369 2.50 2.84 6.38
N VAL A 370 1.55 2.22 5.66
CA VAL A 370 0.28 1.77 6.25
C VAL A 370 0.49 0.60 7.21
N ARG A 371 1.30 -0.38 6.82
CA ARG A 371 1.68 -1.51 7.70
C ARG A 371 2.34 -1.00 8.99
N ASP A 372 3.32 -0.11 8.88
CA ASP A 372 4.10 0.38 10.02
C ASP A 372 3.21 1.25 10.94
N LEU A 373 2.28 2.05 10.36
CA LEU A 373 1.25 2.77 11.11
C LEU A 373 0.35 1.80 11.90
N LEU A 374 -0.05 0.67 11.30
CA LEU A 374 -0.88 -0.33 11.97
C LEU A 374 -0.12 -1.10 13.07
N LEU A 375 1.19 -1.33 12.89
CA LEU A 375 2.05 -1.97 13.88
C LEU A 375 2.49 -1.02 15.00
N GLY A 376 2.34 0.30 14.83
CA GLY A 376 2.84 1.30 15.77
C GLY A 376 4.37 1.44 15.72
N GLU A 377 5.00 1.10 14.59
CA GLU A 377 6.45 1.24 14.41
C GLU A 377 6.81 2.70 14.15
N PRO A 378 7.84 3.25 14.83
CA PRO A 378 8.27 4.63 14.62
C PRO A 378 9.10 4.78 13.34
N GLY A 379 8.92 5.91 12.65
CA GLY A 379 9.86 6.36 11.60
C GLY A 379 9.72 5.64 10.26
N PHE A 380 8.52 5.67 9.66
CA PHE A 380 8.28 5.16 8.32
C PHE A 380 8.49 6.24 7.24
N ASP A 381 8.83 5.81 6.04
CA ASP A 381 8.85 6.65 4.85
C ASP A 381 7.41 6.99 4.43
N VAL A 382 7.17 8.23 4.02
CA VAL A 382 5.84 8.67 3.57
C VAL A 382 5.71 8.38 2.08
N ASP A 383 5.07 7.26 1.74
CA ASP A 383 4.79 6.83 0.37
C ASP A 383 3.36 7.21 -0.02
N ILE A 384 3.21 8.03 -1.06
CA ILE A 384 1.91 8.52 -1.55
C ILE A 384 1.63 7.97 -2.94
N ALA A 385 0.45 7.37 -3.10
CA ALA A 385 -0.13 7.02 -4.39
C ALA A 385 -1.20 8.05 -4.80
N VAL A 386 -1.13 8.51 -6.04
CA VAL A 386 -2.01 9.55 -6.60
C VAL A 386 -2.77 9.00 -7.80
N GLU A 387 -4.09 9.02 -7.76
CA GLU A 387 -4.93 8.72 -8.94
C GLU A 387 -4.94 9.93 -9.88
N GLY A 388 -3.92 10.00 -10.74
CA GLY A 388 -3.64 11.11 -11.65
C GLY A 388 -2.14 11.34 -11.82
N GLU A 389 -1.77 12.60 -12.07
CA GLU A 389 -0.40 13.02 -12.36
C GLU A 389 0.43 13.16 -11.06
N GLY A 390 1.08 12.09 -10.63
CA GLY A 390 1.89 12.07 -9.39
C GLY A 390 3.05 13.06 -9.40
N ILE A 391 3.68 13.31 -10.56
CA ILE A 391 4.78 14.29 -10.69
C ILE A 391 4.23 15.70 -10.42
N ALA A 392 3.14 16.10 -11.07
CA ALA A 392 2.53 17.41 -10.87
C ALA A 392 2.06 17.61 -9.42
N PHE A 393 1.54 16.55 -8.78
CA PHE A 393 1.22 16.56 -7.35
C PHE A 393 2.46 16.81 -6.50
N GLY A 394 3.57 16.10 -6.78
CA GLY A 394 4.83 16.26 -6.07
C GLY A 394 5.43 17.66 -6.23
N GLU A 395 5.36 18.26 -7.41
CA GLU A 395 5.80 19.63 -7.69
C GLU A 395 5.00 20.65 -6.88
N GLU A 396 3.67 20.52 -6.86
CA GLU A 396 2.80 21.43 -6.08
C GLU A 396 3.05 21.26 -4.58
N LEU A 397 3.23 20.02 -4.09
CA LEU A 397 3.57 19.74 -2.70
C LEU A 397 4.92 20.35 -2.32
N ALA A 398 5.95 20.18 -3.16
CA ALA A 398 7.27 20.76 -2.94
C ALA A 398 7.22 22.30 -2.88
N ARG A 399 6.42 22.92 -3.75
CA ARG A 399 6.21 24.38 -3.76
C ARG A 399 5.61 24.86 -2.43
N ARG A 400 4.60 24.17 -1.90
CA ARG A 400 3.95 24.52 -0.62
C ARG A 400 4.86 24.32 0.58
N LEU A 401 5.63 23.23 0.57
CA LEU A 401 6.60 22.92 1.62
C LEU A 401 7.90 23.74 1.53
N LYS A 402 8.05 24.59 0.50
CA LYS A 402 9.30 25.29 0.17
C LYS A 402 10.50 24.36 0.07
N GLY A 403 10.24 23.14 -0.44
CA GLY A 403 11.19 22.06 -0.60
C GLY A 403 11.68 21.90 -2.04
N HIS A 404 12.34 20.79 -2.30
CA HIS A 404 12.85 20.39 -3.60
C HIS A 404 12.14 19.12 -4.07
N VAL A 405 11.91 19.02 -5.39
CA VAL A 405 11.37 17.81 -6.02
C VAL A 405 12.36 17.25 -7.04
N ARG A 406 12.46 15.93 -7.06
CA ARG A 406 13.17 15.18 -8.10
C ARG A 406 12.18 14.25 -8.79
N ALA A 407 11.85 14.55 -10.02
CA ALA A 407 10.92 13.78 -10.84
C ALA A 407 11.66 12.68 -11.63
N HIS A 408 10.97 11.55 -11.85
CA HIS A 408 11.37 10.44 -12.70
C HIS A 408 10.25 10.14 -13.68
N GLU A 409 10.25 10.86 -14.82
CA GLU A 409 9.18 10.82 -15.83
C GLU A 409 8.86 9.41 -16.31
N LYS A 410 9.89 8.58 -16.56
CA LYS A 410 9.72 7.21 -17.05
C LYS A 410 8.81 6.34 -16.16
N PHE A 411 8.75 6.63 -14.87
CA PHE A 411 7.99 5.84 -13.89
C PHE A 411 6.82 6.60 -13.26
N GLY A 412 6.58 7.86 -13.66
CA GLY A 412 5.53 8.69 -13.08
C GLY A 412 5.71 8.93 -11.57
N THR A 413 6.99 9.05 -11.10
CA THR A 413 7.29 9.20 -9.68
C THR A 413 8.04 10.50 -9.39
N ALA A 414 7.85 11.05 -8.19
CA ALA A 414 8.55 12.21 -7.70
C ALA A 414 8.98 12.02 -6.24
N VAL A 415 10.16 12.47 -5.90
CA VAL A 415 10.66 12.51 -4.51
C VAL A 415 10.68 13.95 -4.05
N VAL A 416 9.89 14.28 -3.05
CA VAL A 416 9.83 15.59 -2.42
C VAL A 416 10.67 15.60 -1.16
N VAL A 417 11.58 16.54 -1.04
CA VAL A 417 12.42 16.76 0.15
C VAL A 417 12.18 18.17 0.68
N ALA A 418 11.77 18.25 1.91
CA ALA A 418 11.54 19.53 2.61
C ALA A 418 12.11 19.46 4.04
N HIS A 419 12.03 20.56 4.77
CA HIS A 419 12.37 20.61 6.19
C HIS A 419 11.15 21.10 6.97
N ASP A 420 10.90 20.51 8.12
CA ASP A 420 9.85 20.99 9.03
C ASP A 420 10.28 22.30 9.75
N ALA A 421 9.39 22.83 10.58
CA ALA A 421 9.66 24.04 11.34
C ALA A 421 10.82 23.90 12.35
N ALA A 422 11.17 22.69 12.74
CA ALA A 422 12.29 22.37 13.62
C ALA A 422 13.60 22.11 12.85
N GLY A 423 13.56 22.15 11.50
CA GLY A 423 14.70 21.88 10.64
C GLY A 423 14.96 20.41 10.34
N HIS A 424 14.07 19.49 10.74
CA HIS A 424 14.21 18.08 10.40
C HIS A 424 13.84 17.83 8.95
N ARG A 425 14.66 17.01 8.29
CA ARG A 425 14.45 16.64 6.90
C ARG A 425 13.24 15.72 6.78
N GLN A 426 12.28 16.10 5.95
CA GLN A 426 11.12 15.29 5.57
C GLN A 426 11.27 14.82 4.13
N ARG A 427 10.98 13.55 3.87
CA ARG A 427 10.97 12.97 2.54
C ARG A 427 9.59 12.37 2.27
N VAL A 428 9.05 12.66 1.09
CA VAL A 428 7.79 12.11 0.61
C VAL A 428 8.03 11.54 -0.79
N ASP A 429 7.79 10.26 -0.94
CA ASP A 429 7.82 9.58 -2.22
C ASP A 429 6.41 9.58 -2.82
N VAL A 430 6.26 10.12 -4.01
CA VAL A 430 4.97 10.27 -4.70
C VAL A 430 4.99 9.46 -5.98
N ALA A 431 3.97 8.65 -6.22
CA ALA A 431 3.82 7.87 -7.45
C ALA A 431 2.40 7.99 -8.01
N SER A 432 2.26 8.05 -9.32
CA SER A 432 0.97 7.82 -9.98
C SER A 432 0.52 6.38 -9.76
N THR A 433 -0.76 6.16 -9.49
CA THR A 433 -1.34 4.81 -9.42
C THR A 433 -1.25 4.13 -10.78
N ARG A 434 -0.86 2.86 -10.78
CA ARG A 434 -0.58 2.13 -12.01
C ARG A 434 -0.87 0.64 -11.91
N SER A 435 -1.15 0.01 -13.04
CA SER A 435 -1.07 -1.43 -13.23
C SER A 435 0.29 -1.83 -13.79
N GLU A 436 0.71 -3.04 -13.53
CA GLU A 436 1.94 -3.63 -14.05
C GLU A 436 1.62 -4.93 -14.78
N SER A 437 2.27 -5.14 -15.94
CA SER A 437 2.23 -6.39 -16.67
C SER A 437 3.66 -6.85 -17.00
N TYR A 438 3.91 -8.15 -16.93
CA TYR A 438 5.22 -8.75 -17.16
C TYR A 438 5.19 -9.58 -18.44
N GLU A 439 6.13 -9.38 -19.35
CA GLU A 439 6.18 -10.12 -20.63
C GLU A 439 6.74 -11.54 -20.47
N TYR A 440 7.65 -11.74 -19.50
CA TYR A 440 8.25 -13.05 -19.18
C TYR A 440 8.68 -13.05 -17.70
N PRO A 441 8.98 -14.22 -17.10
CA PRO A 441 9.43 -14.33 -15.72
C PRO A 441 10.63 -13.41 -15.41
N ALA A 442 10.61 -12.74 -14.27
CA ALA A 442 11.65 -11.80 -13.82
C ALA A 442 11.88 -10.58 -14.74
N ALA A 443 11.03 -10.31 -15.73
CA ALA A 443 11.08 -9.14 -16.60
C ALA A 443 10.91 -7.82 -15.85
N LEU A 444 11.28 -6.70 -16.48
CA LEU A 444 10.85 -5.39 -16.00
C LEU A 444 9.38 -5.17 -16.40
N PRO A 445 8.53 -4.65 -15.47
CA PRO A 445 7.13 -4.45 -15.75
C PRO A 445 6.89 -3.36 -16.80
N LYS A 446 5.89 -3.57 -17.65
CA LYS A 446 5.22 -2.50 -18.41
C LYS A 446 4.16 -1.87 -17.49
N VAL A 447 4.11 -0.55 -17.49
CA VAL A 447 3.26 0.23 -16.57
C VAL A 447 2.22 1.04 -17.34
N GLU A 448 0.98 1.05 -16.82
CA GLU A 448 -0.13 1.83 -17.34
C GLU A 448 -0.87 2.50 -16.19
N HIS A 449 -1.43 3.70 -16.39
CA HIS A 449 -2.22 4.39 -15.37
C HIS A 449 -3.45 3.57 -14.99
N ALA A 450 -3.71 3.42 -13.69
CA ALA A 450 -4.82 2.62 -13.16
C ALA A 450 -5.35 3.19 -11.84
N GLY A 451 -6.51 2.72 -11.38
CA GLY A 451 -7.03 3.08 -10.06
C GLY A 451 -6.25 2.44 -8.91
N ILE A 452 -6.52 2.91 -7.67
CA ILE A 452 -5.83 2.45 -6.45
C ILE A 452 -5.88 0.94 -6.25
N ARG A 453 -7.01 0.28 -6.54
CA ARG A 453 -7.13 -1.18 -6.41
C ARG A 453 -6.11 -1.94 -7.27
N SER A 454 -5.92 -1.51 -8.51
CA SER A 454 -4.93 -2.12 -9.42
C SER A 454 -3.50 -1.86 -8.95
N ASP A 455 -3.23 -0.67 -8.39
CA ASP A 455 -1.92 -0.35 -7.80
C ASP A 455 -1.62 -1.24 -6.59
N LEU A 456 -2.60 -1.51 -5.75
CA LEU A 456 -2.45 -2.40 -4.61
C LEU A 456 -2.29 -3.87 -5.04
N ALA A 457 -2.98 -4.31 -6.09
CA ALA A 457 -2.95 -5.69 -6.59
C ALA A 457 -1.58 -6.13 -7.15
N ARG A 458 -0.72 -5.20 -7.60
CA ARG A 458 0.62 -5.48 -8.13
C ARG A 458 1.71 -5.60 -7.08
N ARG A 459 1.40 -5.30 -5.81
CA ARG A 459 2.36 -5.29 -4.71
C ARG A 459 2.81 -6.70 -4.31
N ASP A 460 3.71 -6.79 -3.36
CA ASP A 460 4.32 -8.05 -2.94
C ASP A 460 3.40 -8.92 -2.06
N PHE A 461 2.87 -8.35 -0.97
CA PHE A 461 2.11 -9.07 0.04
C PHE A 461 0.86 -8.29 0.44
N THR A 462 -0.15 -9.01 0.95
CA THR A 462 -1.41 -8.42 1.44
C THR A 462 -1.18 -7.33 2.47
N ILE A 463 -0.24 -7.53 3.40
CA ILE A 463 0.15 -6.56 4.45
C ILE A 463 0.71 -5.25 3.92
N ASN A 464 1.16 -5.18 2.67
CA ASN A 464 1.63 -4.00 1.98
C ASN A 464 0.64 -3.49 0.93
N ALA A 465 -0.48 -4.20 0.74
CA ALA A 465 -1.51 -3.89 -0.26
C ALA A 465 -2.73 -3.19 0.35
N MET A 466 -2.49 -2.36 1.33
CA MET A 466 -3.46 -1.48 1.99
C MET A 466 -3.17 -0.02 1.65
N ALA A 467 -4.21 0.83 1.71
CA ALA A 467 -4.10 2.27 1.47
C ALA A 467 -4.92 3.06 2.50
N VAL A 468 -4.43 4.23 2.91
CA VAL A 468 -5.18 5.16 3.77
C VAL A 468 -5.44 6.44 2.99
N SER A 469 -6.70 6.83 2.88
CA SER A 469 -7.08 8.05 2.16
C SER A 469 -6.56 9.29 2.88
N LEU A 470 -5.96 10.19 2.10
CA LEU A 470 -5.48 11.51 2.55
C LEU A 470 -6.34 12.65 1.99
N LYS A 471 -7.44 12.35 1.31
CA LYS A 471 -8.39 13.37 0.85
C LYS A 471 -9.18 13.94 2.03
N PRO A 472 -9.54 15.25 2.02
CA PRO A 472 -10.32 15.85 3.11
C PRO A 472 -11.61 15.10 3.43
N GLU A 473 -12.35 14.65 2.41
CA GLU A 473 -13.68 14.03 2.55
C GLU A 473 -13.62 12.62 3.15
N THR A 474 -12.52 11.89 2.94
CA THR A 474 -12.34 10.48 3.33
C THR A 474 -11.06 10.29 4.15
N TYR A 475 -10.62 11.35 4.84
CA TYR A 475 -9.36 11.33 5.58
C TYR A 475 -9.29 10.24 6.65
N GLY A 476 -8.26 9.43 6.55
CA GLY A 476 -8.03 8.32 7.48
C GLY A 476 -8.72 7.01 7.10
N ASP A 477 -9.57 6.98 6.07
CA ASP A 477 -10.24 5.75 5.66
C ASP A 477 -9.24 4.72 5.15
N LEU A 478 -9.21 3.56 5.78
CA LEU A 478 -8.36 2.41 5.42
C LEU A 478 -9.05 1.56 4.37
N LEU A 479 -8.44 1.50 3.19
CA LEU A 479 -8.85 0.66 2.07
C LEU A 479 -8.05 -0.65 2.10
N ASP A 480 -8.73 -1.77 2.28
CA ASP A 480 -8.15 -3.11 2.29
C ASP A 480 -8.97 -4.05 1.40
N TYR A 481 -8.49 -4.28 0.18
CA TYR A 481 -9.13 -5.14 -0.81
C TYR A 481 -8.68 -6.61 -0.73
N PHE A 482 -7.59 -6.89 0.00
CA PHE A 482 -6.89 -8.17 -0.06
C PHE A 482 -6.76 -8.86 1.30
N GLY A 483 -7.38 -8.31 2.36
CA GLY A 483 -7.34 -8.86 3.71
C GLY A 483 -6.00 -8.65 4.42
N GLY A 484 -5.24 -7.62 4.02
CA GLY A 484 -3.94 -7.32 4.60
C GLY A 484 -3.98 -6.98 6.07
N ARG A 485 -5.06 -6.37 6.56
CA ARG A 485 -5.28 -6.08 7.97
C ARG A 485 -5.42 -7.38 8.79
N GLU A 486 -6.24 -8.33 8.33
CA GLU A 486 -6.43 -9.63 8.99
C GLU A 486 -5.11 -10.40 9.04
N ASP A 487 -4.36 -10.44 7.92
CA ASP A 487 -3.08 -11.12 7.85
C ASP A 487 -2.02 -10.49 8.77
N LEU A 488 -2.03 -9.15 8.87
CA LEU A 488 -1.13 -8.44 9.78
C LEU A 488 -1.44 -8.74 11.25
N ASP A 489 -2.72 -8.71 11.64
CA ASP A 489 -3.19 -9.05 12.99
C ASP A 489 -2.90 -10.52 13.33
N ALA A 490 -3.02 -11.43 12.35
CA ALA A 490 -2.67 -12.86 12.47
C ALA A 490 -1.15 -13.13 12.34
N ARG A 491 -0.32 -12.11 12.17
CA ARG A 491 1.13 -12.23 11.98
C ARG A 491 1.53 -13.08 10.78
N ARG A 492 0.78 -13.02 9.68
CA ARG A 492 1.02 -13.76 8.44
C ARG A 492 1.59 -12.87 7.33
N ILE A 493 2.39 -13.47 6.47
CA ILE A 493 2.82 -12.92 5.17
C ILE A 493 2.14 -13.77 4.10
N VAL A 494 1.26 -13.14 3.31
CA VAL A 494 0.49 -13.79 2.26
C VAL A 494 0.72 -13.06 0.94
N VAL A 495 1.05 -13.81 -0.12
CA VAL A 495 1.18 -13.24 -1.48
C VAL A 495 -0.18 -12.87 -2.05
N LEU A 496 -0.24 -11.84 -2.88
CA LEU A 496 -1.48 -11.40 -3.53
C LEU A 496 -1.98 -12.36 -4.61
N HIS A 497 -1.08 -13.11 -5.25
CA HIS A 497 -1.40 -14.13 -6.24
C HIS A 497 -0.25 -15.14 -6.40
N ASN A 498 -0.57 -16.31 -6.92
CA ASN A 498 0.36 -17.45 -6.98
C ASN A 498 1.57 -17.24 -7.91
N LEU A 499 1.48 -16.34 -8.86
CA LEU A 499 2.61 -16.00 -9.75
C LEU A 499 3.56 -14.96 -9.14
N SER A 500 3.29 -14.47 -7.94
CA SER A 500 4.01 -13.36 -7.30
C SER A 500 5.53 -13.57 -7.28
N PHE A 501 6.00 -14.76 -6.93
CA PHE A 501 7.43 -15.08 -6.90
C PHE A 501 8.01 -15.42 -8.28
N ILE A 502 7.19 -15.87 -9.23
CA ILE A 502 7.60 -16.10 -10.63
C ILE A 502 7.80 -14.74 -11.33
N GLU A 503 6.93 -13.79 -11.13
CA GLU A 503 7.02 -12.44 -11.66
C GLU A 503 8.20 -11.67 -11.07
N ASP A 504 8.40 -11.80 -9.75
CA ASP A 504 9.49 -11.14 -9.03
C ASP A 504 10.05 -12.01 -7.90
N PRO A 505 11.04 -12.86 -8.19
CA PRO A 505 11.68 -13.70 -7.17
C PRO A 505 12.36 -12.93 -6.03
N THR A 506 12.66 -11.63 -6.19
CA THR A 506 13.21 -10.81 -5.08
C THR A 506 12.23 -10.71 -3.91
N ARG A 507 10.94 -10.89 -4.14
CA ARG A 507 9.92 -10.91 -3.09
C ARG A 507 10.17 -12.01 -2.05
N ILE A 508 10.89 -13.09 -2.39
CA ILE A 508 11.28 -14.14 -1.41
C ILE A 508 12.24 -13.55 -0.37
N LEU A 509 13.25 -12.79 -0.78
CA LEU A 509 14.17 -12.12 0.14
C LEU A 509 13.43 -11.09 1.01
N ARG A 510 12.49 -10.37 0.42
CA ARG A 510 11.61 -9.41 1.13
C ARG A 510 10.74 -10.12 2.18
N ALA A 511 10.15 -11.27 1.84
CA ALA A 511 9.38 -12.08 2.78
C ALA A 511 10.23 -12.51 3.98
N ILE A 512 11.42 -13.06 3.74
CA ILE A 512 12.37 -13.45 4.80
C ILE A 512 12.73 -12.24 5.68
N ARG A 513 12.96 -11.08 5.08
CA ARG A 513 13.26 -9.85 5.79
C ARG A 513 12.09 -9.40 6.68
N TYR A 514 10.86 -9.48 6.19
CA TYR A 514 9.67 -9.15 6.98
C TYR A 514 9.37 -10.17 8.08
N GLU A 515 9.60 -11.48 7.84
CA GLU A 515 9.55 -12.50 8.90
C GLU A 515 10.49 -12.12 10.06
N ASN A 516 11.72 -11.72 9.71
CA ASN A 516 12.75 -11.38 10.68
C ASN A 516 12.47 -10.05 11.40
N ARG A 517 12.11 -9.01 10.65
CA ARG A 517 11.96 -7.64 11.15
C ARG A 517 10.71 -7.45 12.01
N TYR A 518 9.58 -7.98 11.55
CA TYR A 518 8.27 -7.77 12.19
C TYR A 518 7.76 -8.97 12.99
N GLY A 519 8.51 -10.08 13.03
CA GLY A 519 8.07 -11.31 13.70
C GLY A 519 6.86 -11.97 13.03
N LEU A 520 6.70 -11.74 11.73
CA LEU A 520 5.66 -12.35 10.90
C LEU A 520 6.10 -13.75 10.45
N ARG A 521 5.20 -14.52 9.81
CA ARG A 521 5.50 -15.81 9.18
C ARG A 521 4.79 -15.92 7.84
N MET A 522 5.51 -16.41 6.83
CA MET A 522 4.83 -16.84 5.60
C MET A 522 3.79 -17.92 5.95
N ASP A 523 2.58 -17.78 5.42
CA ASP A 523 1.59 -18.84 5.52
C ASP A 523 2.06 -20.08 4.72
N GLU A 524 1.43 -21.22 4.94
CA GLU A 524 1.85 -22.48 4.31
C GLU A 524 1.83 -22.40 2.79
N HIS A 525 0.83 -21.72 2.23
CA HIS A 525 0.68 -21.56 0.79
C HIS A 525 1.81 -20.69 0.21
N THR A 526 2.06 -19.52 0.78
CA THR A 526 3.16 -18.62 0.38
C THR A 526 4.52 -19.31 0.50
N LEU A 527 4.73 -20.07 1.59
CA LEU A 527 5.96 -20.82 1.81
C LEU A 527 6.19 -21.89 0.73
N ASN A 528 5.15 -22.59 0.33
CA ASN A 528 5.21 -23.61 -0.73
C ASN A 528 5.51 -22.98 -2.11
N LEU A 529 4.93 -21.81 -2.41
CA LEU A 529 5.25 -21.05 -3.63
C LEU A 529 6.71 -20.57 -3.64
N ALA A 530 7.23 -20.11 -2.49
CA ALA A 530 8.64 -19.72 -2.38
C ALA A 530 9.59 -20.89 -2.63
N ARG A 531 9.30 -22.08 -2.04
CA ARG A 531 10.07 -23.31 -2.29
C ARG A 531 10.04 -23.73 -3.76
N ALA A 532 8.85 -23.69 -4.38
CA ALA A 532 8.70 -24.01 -5.80
C ALA A 532 9.53 -23.06 -6.68
N CYS A 533 9.49 -21.75 -6.43
CA CYS A 533 10.28 -20.76 -7.17
C CYS A 533 11.78 -20.99 -7.03
N CYS A 534 12.28 -21.29 -5.81
CA CYS A 534 13.69 -21.63 -5.59
C CYS A 534 14.09 -22.90 -6.32
N SER A 535 13.23 -23.94 -6.36
CA SER A 535 13.50 -25.20 -7.05
C SER A 535 13.53 -25.08 -8.58
N MET A 536 12.88 -24.04 -9.13
CA MET A 536 12.88 -23.72 -10.58
C MET A 536 14.07 -22.84 -11.00
N ASP A 537 14.94 -22.46 -10.06
CA ASP A 537 16.12 -21.59 -10.23
C ASP A 537 15.84 -20.19 -10.83
N LEU A 538 14.63 -19.71 -10.72
CA LEU A 538 14.21 -18.40 -11.25
C LEU A 538 14.91 -17.21 -10.58
N VAL A 539 15.48 -17.41 -9.39
CA VAL A 539 16.25 -16.38 -8.67
C VAL A 539 17.56 -16.07 -9.41
N GLY A 540 18.17 -17.08 -10.05
CA GLY A 540 19.37 -16.92 -10.87
C GLY A 540 19.18 -16.04 -12.11
N ASP A 541 17.96 -16.00 -12.66
CA ASP A 541 17.60 -15.25 -13.87
C ASP A 541 17.27 -13.75 -13.59
N LEU A 542 17.22 -13.35 -12.32
CA LEU A 542 16.93 -11.97 -11.93
C LEU A 542 17.96 -10.97 -12.43
N SER A 543 17.52 -9.74 -12.69
CA SER A 543 18.45 -8.64 -12.88
C SER A 543 19.31 -8.46 -11.62
N SER A 544 20.61 -8.54 -11.82
CA SER A 544 21.62 -8.55 -10.74
C SER A 544 21.50 -7.39 -9.75
N ALA A 545 21.07 -6.20 -10.22
CA ALA A 545 20.90 -5.03 -9.36
C ALA A 545 19.77 -5.20 -8.35
N ARG A 546 18.62 -5.76 -8.76
CA ARG A 546 17.46 -5.98 -7.86
C ARG A 546 17.78 -7.03 -6.79
N LEU A 547 18.42 -8.13 -7.22
CA LEU A 547 18.85 -9.19 -6.31
C LEU A 547 19.85 -8.65 -5.28
N ARG A 548 20.87 -7.89 -5.73
CA ARG A 548 21.84 -7.23 -4.86
C ARG A 548 21.15 -6.35 -3.82
N ASP A 549 20.26 -5.46 -4.25
CA ASP A 549 19.65 -4.46 -3.37
C ASP A 549 18.83 -5.14 -2.24
N GLU A 550 18.07 -6.19 -2.55
CA GLU A 550 17.34 -6.95 -1.52
C GLU A 550 18.25 -7.82 -0.66
N LEU A 551 19.32 -8.41 -1.22
CA LEU A 551 20.31 -9.16 -0.44
C LEU A 551 21.05 -8.25 0.53
N VAL A 552 21.50 -7.09 0.08
CA VAL A 552 22.16 -6.07 0.92
C VAL A 552 21.20 -5.61 2.03
N ALA A 553 19.94 -5.29 1.71
CA ALA A 553 18.94 -4.88 2.69
C ALA A 553 18.66 -5.99 3.74
N LEU A 554 18.64 -7.26 3.32
CA LEU A 554 18.50 -8.39 4.23
C LEU A 554 19.72 -8.55 5.13
N LEU A 555 20.94 -8.46 4.56
CA LEU A 555 22.18 -8.60 5.30
C LEU A 555 22.47 -7.42 6.23
N ASP A 556 21.83 -6.26 6.03
CA ASP A 556 22.00 -5.09 6.90
C ASP A 556 21.03 -5.06 8.10
N GLU A 557 20.07 -5.99 8.19
CA GLU A 557 19.14 -6.09 9.32
C GLU A 557 19.87 -6.31 10.66
N LYS A 558 19.29 -5.78 11.76
CA LYS A 558 19.92 -5.87 13.10
C LYS A 558 20.16 -7.32 13.54
N LYS A 559 19.19 -8.19 13.32
CA LYS A 559 19.28 -9.63 13.61
C LYS A 559 19.30 -10.37 12.29
N ILE A 560 20.19 -11.34 12.12
CA ILE A 560 20.38 -12.01 10.82
C ILE A 560 20.24 -13.53 10.87
N ASP A 561 20.44 -14.17 12.04
CA ASP A 561 20.48 -15.63 12.17
C ASP A 561 19.22 -16.31 11.60
N PHE A 562 18.04 -15.78 11.91
CA PHE A 562 16.80 -16.28 11.35
C PHE A 562 16.77 -16.20 9.81
N SER A 563 17.19 -15.07 9.25
CA SER A 563 17.18 -14.86 7.80
C SER A 563 18.12 -15.83 7.07
N LEU A 564 19.32 -16.03 7.58
CA LEU A 564 20.28 -16.97 6.99
C LEU A 564 19.75 -18.42 7.06
N ARG A 565 19.17 -18.81 8.18
CA ARG A 565 18.55 -20.14 8.34
C ARG A 565 17.40 -20.31 7.36
N ARG A 566 16.55 -19.32 7.21
CA ARG A 566 15.41 -19.36 6.29
C ARG A 566 15.86 -19.42 4.82
N MET A 567 16.93 -18.70 4.45
CA MET A 567 17.54 -18.81 3.12
C MET A 567 18.03 -20.24 2.83
N GLU A 568 18.62 -20.90 3.80
CA GLU A 568 19.06 -22.29 3.68
C GLU A 568 17.90 -23.27 3.58
N GLU A 569 16.86 -23.13 4.45
CA GLU A 569 15.65 -23.94 4.44
C GLU A 569 14.87 -23.88 3.11
N LEU A 570 14.91 -22.74 2.44
CA LEU A 570 14.25 -22.53 1.14
C LEU A 570 15.12 -22.97 -0.04
N GLY A 571 16.39 -23.31 0.17
CA GLY A 571 17.33 -23.60 -0.92
C GLY A 571 17.68 -22.36 -1.74
N LEU A 572 17.60 -21.15 -1.15
CA LEU A 572 17.82 -19.89 -1.84
C LEU A 572 19.30 -19.61 -2.12
N THR A 573 20.20 -20.03 -1.23
CA THR A 573 21.64 -19.76 -1.37
C THR A 573 22.24 -20.36 -2.63
N PRO A 574 21.97 -21.62 -3.03
CA PRO A 574 22.45 -22.17 -4.31
C PRO A 574 21.95 -21.44 -5.54
N SER A 575 20.72 -20.90 -5.52
CA SER A 575 20.17 -20.12 -6.63
C SER A 575 20.84 -18.74 -6.80
N ILE A 576 21.43 -18.19 -5.72
CA ILE A 576 22.22 -16.95 -5.79
C ILE A 576 23.63 -17.27 -6.31
N HIS A 577 24.27 -18.31 -5.79
CA HIS A 577 25.53 -18.88 -6.27
C HIS A 577 25.71 -20.29 -5.72
N GLY A 578 26.09 -21.25 -6.59
CA GLY A 578 26.18 -22.69 -6.25
C GLY A 578 27.06 -23.03 -5.05
N ARG A 579 28.06 -22.20 -4.75
CA ARG A 579 28.99 -22.38 -3.60
C ARG A 579 28.67 -21.52 -2.39
N LEU A 580 27.65 -20.67 -2.46
CA LEU A 580 27.23 -19.81 -1.35
C LEU A 580 26.61 -20.66 -0.22
N ARG A 581 27.02 -20.41 1.02
CA ARG A 581 26.57 -21.18 2.18
C ARG A 581 26.05 -20.25 3.29
N ALA A 582 24.92 -20.65 3.89
CA ALA A 582 24.34 -19.98 5.07
C ALA A 582 24.19 -20.94 6.28
N GLY A 583 24.91 -22.05 6.27
CA GLY A 583 24.87 -23.11 7.27
C GLY A 583 25.29 -22.64 8.67
N ALA A 584 25.26 -23.57 9.63
CA ALA A 584 25.52 -23.25 11.03
C ALA A 584 26.89 -22.58 11.25
N GLU A 585 27.93 -23.07 10.57
CA GLU A 585 29.27 -22.50 10.64
C GLU A 585 29.32 -21.05 10.13
N THR A 586 28.70 -20.77 8.98
CA THR A 586 28.60 -19.40 8.46
C THR A 586 27.88 -18.47 9.43
N ARG A 587 26.78 -18.94 10.03
CA ARG A 587 26.04 -18.15 11.03
C ARG A 587 26.89 -17.85 12.28
N ASP A 588 27.68 -18.82 12.74
CA ASP A 588 28.59 -18.60 13.85
C ASP A 588 29.69 -17.56 13.53
N MET A 589 30.26 -17.63 12.31
CA MET A 589 31.25 -16.64 11.87
C MET A 589 30.63 -15.24 11.73
N VAL A 590 29.39 -15.15 11.19
CA VAL A 590 28.63 -13.90 11.12
C VAL A 590 28.40 -13.31 12.51
N HIS A 591 28.00 -14.15 13.47
CA HIS A 591 27.73 -13.72 14.85
C HIS A 591 29.02 -13.19 15.52
N ARG A 592 30.12 -13.95 15.46
CA ARG A 592 31.40 -13.50 15.97
C ARG A 592 31.93 -12.23 15.31
N GLY A 593 31.74 -12.12 13.98
CA GLY A 593 32.11 -10.91 13.25
C GLY A 593 31.32 -9.69 13.70
N ASP A 594 29.99 -9.82 13.87
CA ASP A 594 29.14 -8.75 14.38
C ASP A 594 29.52 -8.34 15.81
N GLU A 595 29.81 -9.30 16.71
CA GLU A 595 30.27 -9.02 18.09
C GLU A 595 31.58 -8.24 18.09
N LEU A 596 32.56 -8.67 17.31
CA LEU A 596 33.85 -7.99 17.20
C LEU A 596 33.68 -6.58 16.61
N ARG A 597 32.85 -6.42 15.59
CA ARG A 597 32.55 -5.11 15.01
C ARG A 597 31.99 -4.12 16.04
N GLU A 598 31.08 -4.57 16.90
CA GLU A 598 30.48 -3.72 17.95
C GLU A 598 31.51 -3.50 19.09
N ALA A 599 32.25 -4.53 19.51
CA ALA A 599 33.23 -4.45 20.59
C ALA A 599 34.36 -3.45 20.30
N HIS A 600 34.80 -3.36 19.04
CA HIS A 600 35.85 -2.44 18.61
C HIS A 600 35.35 -1.11 18.05
N GLY A 601 34.05 -0.77 18.23
CA GLY A 601 33.48 0.51 17.83
C GLY A 601 33.45 0.77 16.32
N LEU A 602 33.49 -0.26 15.48
CA LEU A 602 33.62 -0.16 14.04
C LEU A 602 32.24 0.04 13.31
N ALA A 603 31.19 0.28 14.06
CA ALA A 603 29.84 0.37 13.52
C ALA A 603 29.67 1.43 12.42
N ALA A 604 30.40 2.54 12.49
CA ALA A 604 30.37 3.62 11.49
C ALA A 604 31.25 3.35 10.27
N GLU A 605 32.30 2.53 10.41
CA GLU A 605 33.30 2.25 9.37
C GLU A 605 32.92 1.01 8.53
N VAL A 606 32.36 -0.01 9.19
CA VAL A 606 32.07 -1.33 8.64
C VAL A 606 30.56 -1.56 8.55
N PRO A 607 29.93 -1.45 7.37
CA PRO A 607 28.52 -1.82 7.18
C PRO A 607 28.29 -3.30 7.48
N ARG A 608 27.19 -3.64 8.18
CA ARG A 608 26.87 -5.04 8.52
C ARG A 608 26.82 -5.94 7.29
N TRP A 609 26.12 -5.49 6.26
CA TRP A 609 25.93 -6.28 5.04
C TRP A 609 27.25 -6.72 4.42
N ARG A 610 28.27 -5.83 4.39
CA ARG A 610 29.55 -6.10 3.76
C ARG A 610 30.35 -7.12 4.55
N LEU A 611 30.46 -6.97 5.88
CA LEU A 611 31.10 -7.94 6.75
C LEU A 611 30.43 -9.32 6.69
N ARG A 612 29.12 -9.36 6.72
CA ARG A 612 28.33 -10.61 6.65
C ARG A 612 28.46 -11.29 5.29
N LEU A 613 28.56 -10.52 4.22
CA LEU A 613 28.76 -11.04 2.87
C LEU A 613 30.13 -11.73 2.72
N VAL A 614 31.17 -11.27 3.42
CA VAL A 614 32.49 -11.96 3.48
C VAL A 614 32.30 -13.44 3.84
N TRP A 615 31.48 -13.73 4.86
CA TRP A 615 31.27 -15.11 5.33
C TRP A 615 30.43 -15.96 4.40
N LEU A 616 29.49 -15.35 3.67
CA LEU A 616 28.72 -16.07 2.68
C LEU A 616 29.56 -16.42 1.45
N LEU A 617 30.52 -15.58 1.08
CA LEU A 617 31.38 -15.75 -0.09
C LEU A 617 32.69 -16.53 0.20
N ARG A 618 32.93 -16.95 1.46
CA ARG A 618 34.21 -17.49 1.90
C ARG A 618 34.72 -18.72 1.13
N ASP A 619 33.81 -19.49 0.55
CA ASP A 619 34.13 -20.71 -0.19
C ASP A 619 34.39 -20.46 -1.69
N LEU A 620 34.31 -19.21 -2.14
CA LEU A 620 34.58 -18.78 -3.50
C LEU A 620 36.07 -18.48 -3.66
N ASP A 621 36.62 -18.83 -4.81
CA ASP A 621 37.97 -18.39 -5.17
C ASP A 621 37.98 -16.94 -5.69
N PRO A 622 39.14 -16.29 -5.83
CA PRO A 622 39.23 -14.89 -6.24
C PRO A 622 38.58 -14.60 -7.61
N GLU A 623 38.68 -15.53 -8.55
CA GLU A 623 38.07 -15.37 -9.88
C GLU A 623 36.55 -15.45 -9.80
N GLU A 624 36.02 -16.37 -9.00
CA GLU A 624 34.58 -16.47 -8.70
C GLU A 624 34.04 -15.26 -7.99
N ILE A 625 34.79 -14.69 -7.02
CA ILE A 625 34.41 -13.45 -6.32
C ILE A 625 34.32 -12.30 -7.30
N ALA A 626 35.33 -12.10 -8.15
CA ALA A 626 35.33 -11.04 -9.15
C ALA A 626 34.17 -11.18 -10.14
N ALA A 627 33.93 -12.40 -10.66
CA ALA A 627 32.82 -12.66 -11.55
C ALA A 627 31.45 -12.45 -10.88
N TRP A 628 31.31 -12.83 -9.60
CA TRP A 628 30.08 -12.66 -8.84
C TRP A 628 29.81 -11.19 -8.53
N THR A 629 30.83 -10.42 -8.10
CA THR A 629 30.69 -8.98 -7.76
C THR A 629 30.40 -8.16 -9.02
N GLU A 630 30.99 -8.48 -10.16
CA GLU A 630 30.67 -7.89 -11.46
C GLU A 630 29.22 -8.20 -11.85
N ARG A 631 28.80 -9.46 -11.80
CA ARG A 631 27.42 -9.88 -12.06
C ARG A 631 26.44 -9.14 -11.18
N MET A 632 26.71 -9.02 -9.87
CA MET A 632 25.86 -8.35 -8.88
C MET A 632 25.96 -6.83 -8.97
N ARG A 633 26.81 -6.29 -9.84
CA ARG A 633 27.07 -4.84 -9.95
C ARG A 633 27.42 -4.20 -8.60
N ILE A 634 28.24 -4.88 -7.83
CA ILE A 634 28.80 -4.34 -6.59
C ILE A 634 29.72 -3.16 -6.96
N ARG A 635 29.76 -2.12 -6.14
CA ARG A 635 30.65 -0.99 -6.39
C ARG A 635 32.09 -1.43 -6.23
N ARG A 636 32.98 -0.98 -7.11
CA ARG A 636 34.39 -1.37 -7.11
C ARG A 636 35.10 -1.17 -5.76
N ALA A 637 34.73 -0.12 -5.03
CA ALA A 637 35.26 0.10 -3.67
C ALA A 637 34.85 -0.98 -2.66
N ASP A 638 33.61 -1.51 -2.77
CA ASP A 638 33.11 -2.59 -1.91
C ASP A 638 33.67 -3.95 -2.37
N GLU A 639 33.85 -4.15 -3.69
CA GLU A 639 34.52 -5.32 -4.26
C GLU A 639 35.95 -5.47 -3.74
N ASP A 640 36.77 -4.41 -3.80
CA ASP A 640 38.15 -4.39 -3.27
C ASP A 640 38.17 -4.78 -1.80
N VAL A 641 37.23 -4.26 -0.99
CA VAL A 641 37.14 -4.63 0.43
C VAL A 641 36.77 -6.09 0.62
N LEU A 642 35.81 -6.63 -0.13
CA LEU A 642 35.39 -8.04 -0.02
C LEU A 642 36.51 -8.99 -0.42
N GLU A 643 37.19 -8.72 -1.52
CA GLU A 643 38.35 -9.51 -1.97
C GLU A 643 39.48 -9.50 -0.94
N ARG A 644 39.85 -8.31 -0.45
CA ARG A 644 40.91 -8.16 0.57
C ARG A 644 40.52 -8.80 1.88
N ALA A 645 39.24 -8.69 2.32
CA ALA A 645 38.80 -9.34 3.55
C ALA A 645 38.94 -10.86 3.49
N LEU A 646 38.66 -11.48 2.36
CA LEU A 646 38.77 -12.92 2.17
C LEU A 646 40.19 -13.39 2.01
N ILE A 647 41.01 -12.73 1.18
CA ILE A 647 42.38 -13.17 0.88
C ILE A 647 43.32 -12.75 1.97
N VAL A 648 43.30 -11.47 2.37
CA VAL A 648 44.21 -10.92 3.37
C VAL A 648 43.85 -11.38 4.75
N GLY A 649 42.56 -11.51 5.08
CA GLY A 649 42.09 -11.98 6.39
C GLY A 649 42.68 -13.34 6.74
N THR A 650 42.67 -14.32 5.82
CA THR A 650 43.27 -15.65 6.01
C THR A 650 44.77 -15.54 6.21
N ARG A 651 45.47 -14.77 5.35
CA ARG A 651 46.94 -14.60 5.45
C ARG A 651 47.33 -13.86 6.72
N LEU A 652 46.55 -12.91 7.19
CA LEU A 652 46.82 -12.14 8.40
C LEU A 652 46.66 -13.01 9.62
N ALA A 653 45.64 -13.86 9.72
CA ALA A 653 45.50 -14.84 10.81
C ALA A 653 46.73 -15.75 10.92
N ASP A 654 47.20 -16.34 9.81
CA ASP A 654 48.37 -17.18 9.76
C ASP A 654 49.66 -16.46 10.21
N ARG A 655 49.83 -15.19 9.84
CA ARG A 655 50.99 -14.38 10.21
C ARG A 655 50.97 -14.03 11.69
N VAL A 656 49.86 -13.65 12.24
CA VAL A 656 49.70 -13.32 13.66
C VAL A 656 49.98 -14.54 14.55
N ALA A 657 49.55 -15.72 14.11
CA ALA A 657 49.84 -16.99 14.80
C ALA A 657 51.34 -17.29 14.94
N ARG A 658 52.19 -16.73 14.07
CA ARG A 658 53.68 -16.90 14.12
C ARG A 658 54.36 -15.95 15.11
N GLY A 659 53.63 -15.12 15.85
CA GLY A 659 54.13 -14.25 16.90
C GLY A 659 55.01 -13.07 16.43
N PRO A 660 54.58 -12.26 15.41
CA PRO A 660 55.34 -11.10 14.95
C PRO A 660 55.48 -10.03 16.06
N SER A 661 56.41 -9.09 15.91
CA SER A 661 56.44 -7.90 16.78
C SER A 661 55.23 -7.02 16.56
N GLU A 662 54.93 -6.08 17.45
CA GLU A 662 53.83 -5.12 17.29
C GLU A 662 54.01 -4.23 16.04
N ALA A 663 55.28 -3.87 15.73
CA ALA A 663 55.59 -3.14 14.51
C ALA A 663 55.33 -3.97 13.23
N ASP A 664 55.74 -5.26 13.25
CA ASP A 664 55.43 -6.16 12.10
C ASP A 664 53.93 -6.36 11.94
N LEU A 665 53.18 -6.51 13.05
CA LEU A 665 51.73 -6.61 13.02
C LEU A 665 51.11 -5.35 12.43
N TYR A 666 51.61 -4.18 12.82
CA TYR A 666 51.16 -2.90 12.26
C TYR A 666 51.39 -2.85 10.74
N GLU A 667 52.58 -3.22 10.25
CA GLU A 667 52.87 -3.22 8.80
C GLU A 667 51.97 -4.20 8.01
N PHE A 668 51.57 -5.32 8.62
CA PHE A 668 50.70 -6.28 7.98
C PHE A 668 49.22 -5.85 7.93
N ALA A 669 48.76 -5.12 8.96
CA ALA A 669 47.37 -4.74 9.13
C ALA A 669 47.09 -3.30 8.70
N HIS A 670 48.09 -2.43 8.72
CA HIS A 670 47.94 -1.01 8.38
C HIS A 670 47.68 -0.83 6.89
N GLY A 671 46.60 -0.14 6.56
CA GLY A 671 46.13 0.05 5.17
C GLY A 671 45.26 -1.07 4.64
N GLU A 672 45.02 -2.13 5.43
CA GLU A 672 44.00 -3.11 5.13
C GLU A 672 42.63 -2.65 5.64
N PRO A 673 41.54 -3.01 4.92
CA PRO A 673 40.18 -2.65 5.38
C PRO A 673 39.91 -3.33 6.74
N PRO A 674 39.18 -2.67 7.65
CA PRO A 674 38.84 -3.26 8.94
C PRO A 674 38.18 -4.63 8.83
N GLU A 675 37.42 -4.88 7.75
CA GLU A 675 36.83 -6.19 7.46
C GLU A 675 37.87 -7.31 7.33
N ALA A 676 39.02 -7.04 6.76
CA ALA A 676 40.10 -8.04 6.66
C ALA A 676 40.69 -8.36 8.04
N VAL A 677 40.80 -7.35 8.91
CA VAL A 677 41.27 -7.53 10.28
C VAL A 677 40.24 -8.33 11.09
N LEU A 678 38.96 -7.98 10.99
CA LEU A 678 37.88 -8.73 11.64
C LEU A 678 37.77 -10.17 11.11
N ALA A 679 38.00 -10.37 9.80
CA ALA A 679 38.04 -11.71 9.22
C ALA A 679 39.17 -12.57 9.82
N ALA A 680 40.37 -12.00 9.97
CA ALA A 680 41.47 -12.70 10.61
C ALA A 680 41.15 -13.08 12.07
N MET A 681 40.50 -12.20 12.82
CA MET A 681 40.10 -12.46 14.20
C MET A 681 39.03 -13.57 14.31
N VAL A 682 38.08 -13.62 13.40
CA VAL A 682 37.06 -14.67 13.38
C VAL A 682 37.62 -16.03 12.96
N LEU A 683 38.56 -16.06 12.01
CA LEU A 683 39.20 -17.30 11.53
C LEU A 683 40.20 -17.89 12.52
N ASP A 684 40.65 -17.12 13.52
CA ASP A 684 41.60 -17.60 14.54
C ASP A 684 40.92 -18.55 15.54
N ALA A 685 41.25 -19.82 15.44
CA ALA A 685 40.77 -20.84 16.36
C ALA A 685 41.44 -20.78 17.74
N THR A 686 42.58 -20.05 17.88
CA THR A 686 43.41 -20.03 19.09
C THR A 686 43.12 -18.86 20.03
N GLY A 687 42.46 -17.82 19.54
CA GLY A 687 42.19 -16.56 20.25
C GLY A 687 43.36 -15.61 20.31
N ILE A 688 44.58 -16.02 19.91
CA ILE A 688 45.79 -15.20 19.93
C ILE A 688 45.72 -14.04 18.94
N ALA A 689 45.25 -14.33 17.73
CA ALA A 689 45.06 -13.30 16.72
C ALA A 689 43.93 -12.31 17.12
N ALA A 690 42.87 -12.80 17.73
CA ALA A 690 41.78 -11.96 18.21
C ALA A 690 42.27 -10.93 19.25
N GLU A 691 43.09 -11.33 20.23
CA GLU A 691 43.65 -10.43 21.22
C GLU A 691 44.60 -9.38 20.59
N ARG A 692 45.54 -9.84 19.76
CA ARG A 692 46.56 -8.95 19.18
C ARG A 692 46.00 -7.99 18.14
N LEU A 693 45.11 -8.47 17.25
CA LEU A 693 44.47 -7.64 16.26
C LEU A 693 43.42 -6.71 16.89
N GLY A 694 42.79 -7.13 18.00
CA GLY A 694 41.95 -6.25 18.81
C GLY A 694 42.76 -5.06 19.35
N ARG A 695 43.96 -5.31 19.91
CA ARG A 695 44.86 -4.22 20.33
C ARG A 695 45.28 -3.33 19.15
N PHE A 696 45.53 -3.90 17.98
CA PHE A 696 45.77 -3.11 16.76
C PHE A 696 44.62 -2.19 16.42
N LEU A 697 43.38 -2.69 16.42
CA LEU A 697 42.17 -1.90 16.12
C LEU A 697 41.93 -0.77 17.13
N ASP A 698 42.15 -1.05 18.42
CA ASP A 698 41.86 -0.12 19.51
C ASP A 698 42.97 0.90 19.77
N VAL A 699 44.23 0.49 19.55
CA VAL A 699 45.40 1.27 19.96
C VAL A 699 46.36 1.49 18.80
N SER A 700 46.98 0.41 18.26
CA SER A 700 48.16 0.53 17.40
C SER A 700 47.87 1.30 16.10
N ARG A 701 46.71 1.12 15.49
CA ARG A 701 46.32 1.85 14.26
C ARG A 701 46.18 3.36 14.45
N HIS A 702 46.04 3.82 15.68
CA HIS A 702 45.91 5.24 16.03
C HIS A 702 47.25 5.87 16.49
N VAL A 703 48.30 5.07 16.67
CA VAL A 703 49.63 5.57 17.04
C VAL A 703 50.15 6.49 15.94
N ARG A 704 50.61 7.67 16.33
CA ARG A 704 51.23 8.65 15.46
C ARG A 704 52.52 9.10 16.10
N LEU A 705 53.50 9.46 15.27
CA LEU A 705 54.70 10.13 15.74
C LEU A 705 54.38 11.58 16.09
N GLU A 706 55.07 12.11 17.09
CA GLU A 706 55.05 13.53 17.45
C GLU A 706 56.02 14.35 16.62
N ILE A 707 57.01 13.66 15.95
CA ILE A 707 57.94 14.26 15.01
C ILE A 707 57.49 14.03 13.56
N GLY A 708 57.92 14.94 12.69
CA GLY A 708 57.65 14.89 11.25
C GLY A 708 58.90 15.19 10.42
N GLY A 709 58.71 15.33 9.10
CA GLY A 709 59.78 15.63 8.16
C GLY A 709 60.57 16.92 8.49
N GLU A 710 59.88 17.96 9.01
CA GLU A 710 60.55 19.20 9.44
C GLU A 710 61.50 19.01 10.62
N ASP A 711 61.17 18.12 11.55
CA ASP A 711 62.03 17.81 12.68
C ASP A 711 63.26 17.04 12.21
N LEU A 712 63.10 16.12 11.25
CA LEU A 712 64.23 15.41 10.67
C LEU A 712 65.18 16.35 9.90
N LEU A 713 64.64 17.35 9.17
CA LEU A 713 65.47 18.37 8.54
C LEU A 713 66.27 19.19 9.55
N LYS A 714 65.68 19.55 10.71
CA LYS A 714 66.37 20.31 11.78
C LYS A 714 67.52 19.53 12.41
N ILE A 715 67.40 18.20 12.51
CA ILE A 715 68.46 17.31 13.01
C ILE A 715 69.43 16.87 11.91
N GLY A 716 69.30 17.42 10.69
CA GLY A 716 70.27 17.32 9.61
C GLY A 716 70.11 16.15 8.64
N PHE A 717 68.87 15.60 8.49
CA PHE A 717 68.55 14.73 7.36
C PHE A 717 68.44 15.54 6.08
N ALA A 718 68.87 14.94 4.96
CA ALA A 718 68.60 15.49 3.64
C ALA A 718 67.14 15.18 3.22
N ALA A 719 66.51 16.05 2.42
CA ALA A 719 65.21 15.78 1.85
C ALA A 719 65.30 14.62 0.81
N SER A 720 65.14 13.40 1.27
CA SER A 720 65.29 12.16 0.49
C SER A 720 64.29 11.11 0.98
N PRO A 721 64.06 10.00 0.24
CA PRO A 721 63.27 8.86 0.69
C PRO A 721 63.69 8.28 2.02
N GLU A 722 64.99 8.43 2.39
CA GLU A 722 65.56 7.98 3.68
C GLU A 722 64.88 8.62 4.90
N MET A 723 64.35 9.86 4.76
CA MET A 723 63.54 10.48 5.81
C MET A 723 62.27 9.67 6.12
N GLY A 724 61.60 9.14 5.07
CA GLY A 724 60.44 8.28 5.23
C GLY A 724 60.77 6.98 5.94
N ASP A 725 61.90 6.36 5.58
CA ASP A 725 62.39 5.13 6.22
C ASP A 725 62.80 5.37 7.67
N ALA A 726 63.44 6.51 7.98
CA ALA A 726 63.75 6.90 9.35
C ALA A 726 62.48 7.09 10.20
N LEU A 727 61.46 7.83 9.70
CA LEU A 727 60.19 7.99 10.41
C LEU A 727 59.47 6.64 10.61
N ARG A 728 59.48 5.78 9.62
CA ARG A 728 58.90 4.42 9.73
C ARG A 728 59.64 3.61 10.83
N SER A 729 60.95 3.67 10.84
CA SER A 729 61.75 2.99 11.85
C SER A 729 61.51 3.52 13.27
N VAL A 730 61.36 4.83 13.45
CA VAL A 730 60.99 5.44 14.75
C VAL A 730 59.55 5.01 15.14
N LEU A 731 58.61 4.93 14.18
CA LEU A 731 57.26 4.42 14.45
C LEU A 731 57.31 2.96 14.92
N HIS A 732 58.14 2.12 14.32
CA HIS A 732 58.33 0.73 14.75
C HIS A 732 58.84 0.64 16.19
N LEU A 733 59.79 1.50 16.58
CA LEU A 733 60.26 1.58 17.95
C LEU A 733 59.17 2.00 18.94
N LYS A 734 58.32 2.97 18.51
CA LYS A 734 57.19 3.45 19.32
C LYS A 734 56.13 2.34 19.48
N LEU A 735 55.77 1.63 18.42
CA LEU A 735 54.84 0.51 18.45
C LEU A 735 55.33 -0.65 19.33
N ASN A 736 56.64 -0.93 19.32
CA ASN A 736 57.24 -1.96 20.14
C ASN A 736 57.51 -1.48 21.59
N GLY A 737 57.09 -0.28 21.97
CA GLY A 737 57.24 0.24 23.34
C GLY A 737 58.67 0.60 23.74
N VAL A 738 59.54 0.89 22.78
CA VAL A 738 60.93 1.29 23.01
C VAL A 738 61.05 2.82 23.11
N VAL A 739 60.15 3.55 22.47
CA VAL A 739 60.10 5.03 22.41
C VAL A 739 58.70 5.48 22.77
N HIS A 740 58.55 6.46 23.68
CA HIS A 740 57.27 6.90 24.21
C HIS A 740 57.03 8.41 24.05
N THR A 741 58.11 9.21 24.10
CA THR A 741 58.04 10.68 24.10
C THR A 741 58.64 11.27 22.82
N ARG A 742 58.27 12.55 22.51
CA ARG A 742 58.82 13.28 21.37
C ARG A 742 60.38 13.37 21.42
N ASP A 743 60.96 13.58 22.61
CA ASP A 743 62.42 13.68 22.76
C ASP A 743 63.12 12.33 22.49
N GLU A 744 62.50 11.22 22.90
CA GLU A 744 62.97 9.88 22.58
C GLU A 744 62.82 9.57 21.09
N GLU A 745 61.74 10.05 20.41
CA GLU A 745 61.59 9.94 18.97
C GLU A 745 62.69 10.70 18.22
N VAL A 746 63.01 11.93 18.63
CA VAL A 746 64.12 12.71 18.07
C VAL A 746 65.44 11.99 18.26
N ALA A 747 65.74 11.54 19.47
CA ALA A 747 66.97 10.80 19.77
C ALA A 747 67.11 9.46 19.01
N ALA A 748 66.00 8.79 18.77
CA ALA A 748 65.93 7.59 17.91
C ALA A 748 66.23 7.90 16.45
N ALA A 749 65.70 8.99 15.93
CA ALA A 749 65.95 9.47 14.55
C ALA A 749 67.38 9.91 14.37
N GLU A 750 67.99 10.65 15.33
CA GLU A 750 69.40 11.05 15.31
C GLU A 750 70.35 9.87 15.20
N ARG A 751 70.10 8.77 15.93
CA ARG A 751 70.89 7.53 15.86
C ARG A 751 70.86 6.84 14.49
N MET A 752 69.84 7.13 13.66
CA MET A 752 69.68 6.56 12.31
C MET A 752 70.43 7.40 11.25
N ARG A 753 70.73 8.66 11.53
CA ARG A 753 71.36 9.59 10.58
C ARG A 753 72.80 9.20 10.18
N GLY A 754 73.42 8.26 10.77
CA GLY A 754 74.78 7.86 10.50
C GLY A 754 74.97 6.42 10.02
N ARG A 755 73.89 5.75 9.75
CA ARG A 755 73.92 4.38 9.18
C ARG A 755 73.39 4.42 7.73
#